data_e4472bbda27769fc07e83980a5bbbe10
#
_entry.id   e4472bbda27769fc07e83980a5bbbe10
#
_cell.length_a   1.000
_cell.length_b   1.000
_cell.length_c   1.000
_cell.angle_alpha   90.00
_cell.angle_beta   90.00
_cell.angle_gamma   90.00
#
_symmetry.space_group_name_H-M   'P 1'
#
loop_
_entity.id
_entity.type
_entity.pdbx_description
1 polymer ?
#
loop_
_entity_poly.entity_id
_entity_poly.type
_entity_poly.pdbx_seq_one_letter_code
_entity_poly.pdbx_strand_id
1 'polypeptide(L)'
;TKDEILELYLNEIPLGRRSFGVQAASRAYFDRDVGDLELHQIAFLAILPKAPERYGRERYHDLAIARRNFVLDQMVANDFITASAGEAAKRMDLGLVEQRGTRSADAGYFLEEVRRQLIDRFGETGDDGRNSVYSGGLWVRTSLDLELQEAARDALRAQLISYHGNRGFTGPIATLNPDNGDLTAQLASSNIGINYRDWRVGVVTVPGRIGFSDGEEFALSGGPSSLKPGDVVAAARSGAGYAIRGVPEVSGAFLAEAPQTGRILAMQGGFDSRLSSFNRATQALRQPGSTIKPFVYAAALDQGMTPATQVPDQTFCVWQGANLGEKCFRNFGGGGGGIHTLRWGLEQSRNLMTVHIADDTGMDNVIQTIDRLGIGSYEPYYSFALGAGDTTVARMVNGYAALANWGRQNAGSVIDYVQDRDGKVIFRTDTRDCTGCNLEEWDGQPMPRFDVSGKQVLDPRTAFQMVHMLQGVVTRGTAVRLRSLDLPLFGKTGTTNGPTNAWFVGGSPEIIAGMYVGFDQPRNLGGWVQGGNTAATIMKRFIEATKDRWTAEDFVAPPGVRMVKIDRRSGKRVFEGTPSDEPTATIIWEAFKPDTEPPRATRSDAIAAKRNEILELIRRGRLEAQQAAANDRGDQPNDFVEDQGGIY
;
A
#
# COMPACT_ATOMS: atom_id res chain seq x y z
N THR A 1 -12.31 -25.95 42.62
CA THR A 1 -11.51 -27.20 42.60
C THR A 1 -10.03 -26.89 42.47
N LYS A 2 -9.15 -27.87 42.68
CA LYS A 2 -7.70 -27.72 42.47
C LYS A 2 -7.40 -27.47 40.97
N ASP A 3 -8.14 -28.13 40.11
CA ASP A 3 -7.97 -28.02 38.66
C ASP A 3 -8.36 -26.63 38.16
N GLU A 4 -9.43 -26.05 38.65
CA GLU A 4 -9.84 -24.66 38.33
C GLU A 4 -8.77 -23.63 38.78
N ILE A 5 -8.16 -23.86 39.96
CA ILE A 5 -7.08 -22.99 40.49
C ILE A 5 -5.84 -23.13 39.61
N LEU A 6 -5.50 -24.35 39.20
CA LEU A 6 -4.34 -24.61 38.34
C LEU A 6 -4.55 -24.02 36.94
N GLU A 7 -5.73 -24.19 36.39
CA GLU A 7 -6.11 -23.61 35.10
C GLU A 7 -5.99 -22.09 35.11
N LEU A 8 -6.57 -21.42 36.15
CA LEU A 8 -6.46 -20.00 36.32
C LEU A 8 -4.98 -19.54 36.44
N TYR A 9 -4.21 -20.26 37.28
CA TYR A 9 -2.78 -19.98 37.45
C TYR A 9 -2.01 -20.07 36.14
N LEU A 10 -2.20 -21.17 35.39
CA LEU A 10 -1.50 -21.41 34.11
C LEU A 10 -1.89 -20.42 33.03
N ASN A 11 -3.08 -19.83 33.10
CA ASN A 11 -3.56 -18.84 32.13
C ASN A 11 -3.15 -17.39 32.46
N GLU A 12 -2.88 -17.07 33.74
CA GLU A 12 -2.65 -15.69 34.17
C GLU A 12 -1.19 -15.37 34.52
N ILE A 13 -0.36 -16.39 34.76
CA ILE A 13 1.00 -16.18 35.25
C ILE A 13 1.88 -15.49 34.20
N PRO A 14 2.64 -14.44 34.59
CA PRO A 14 3.61 -13.80 33.69
C PRO A 14 4.82 -14.70 33.46
N LEU A 15 5.12 -15.02 32.21
CA LEU A 15 6.18 -15.95 31.82
C LEU A 15 7.32 -15.27 31.01
N GLY A 16 7.37 -13.94 30.99
CA GLY A 16 8.35 -13.18 30.22
C GLY A 16 7.97 -13.01 28.76
N ARG A 17 8.81 -12.35 27.97
CA ARG A 17 8.54 -11.99 26.58
C ARG A 17 7.14 -11.35 26.39
N ARG A 18 6.63 -10.62 27.41
CA ARG A 18 5.28 -10.03 27.45
C ARG A 18 4.16 -11.07 27.31
N SER A 19 4.40 -12.32 27.66
CA SER A 19 3.38 -13.38 27.63
C SER A 19 2.81 -13.63 29.02
N PHE A 20 1.51 -13.73 29.10
CA PHE A 20 0.74 -14.13 30.26
C PHE A 20 0.07 -15.47 29.94
N GLY A 21 0.28 -16.46 30.81
CA GLY A 21 -0.18 -17.83 30.64
C GLY A 21 0.69 -18.67 29.71
N VAL A 22 0.54 -20.00 29.87
CA VAL A 22 1.41 -21.00 29.21
C VAL A 22 1.20 -21.06 27.70
N GLN A 23 -0.01 -20.81 27.20
CA GLN A 23 -0.30 -20.79 25.76
C GLN A 23 0.42 -19.63 25.07
N ALA A 24 0.31 -18.41 25.64
CA ALA A 24 1.00 -17.25 25.11
C ALA A 24 2.53 -17.39 25.19
N ALA A 25 3.04 -17.97 26.28
CA ALA A 25 4.44 -18.25 26.45
C ALA A 25 4.94 -19.30 25.45
N SER A 26 4.20 -20.37 25.22
CA SER A 26 4.52 -21.39 24.20
C SER A 26 4.71 -20.76 22.82
N ARG A 27 3.80 -19.90 22.40
CA ARG A 27 3.91 -19.14 21.15
C ARG A 27 5.10 -18.17 21.14
N ALA A 28 5.33 -17.46 22.26
CA ALA A 28 6.40 -16.48 22.35
C ALA A 28 7.82 -17.09 22.36
N TYR A 29 7.97 -18.29 22.88
CA TYR A 29 9.26 -18.96 23.02
C TYR A 29 9.53 -20.01 21.94
N PHE A 30 8.50 -20.68 21.40
CA PHE A 30 8.63 -21.83 20.51
C PHE A 30 7.87 -21.71 19.19
N ASP A 31 7.00 -20.69 19.06
CA ASP A 31 6.07 -20.52 17.93
C ASP A 31 5.15 -21.75 17.69
N ARG A 32 4.77 -22.43 18.80
CA ARG A 32 3.91 -23.62 18.81
C ARG A 32 2.78 -23.50 19.81
N ASP A 33 1.70 -24.26 19.62
CA ASP A 33 0.67 -24.42 20.63
C ASP A 33 1.20 -25.20 21.83
N VAL A 34 0.67 -24.94 23.02
CA VAL A 34 1.14 -25.61 24.26
C VAL A 34 0.96 -27.12 24.19
N GLY A 35 -0.07 -27.60 23.48
CA GLY A 35 -0.32 -29.03 23.27
C GLY A 35 0.70 -29.72 22.35
N ASP A 36 1.42 -28.95 21.53
CA ASP A 36 2.42 -29.48 20.58
C ASP A 36 3.85 -29.41 21.12
N LEU A 37 4.02 -29.02 22.38
CA LEU A 37 5.33 -28.89 22.99
C LEU A 37 5.94 -30.24 23.34
N GLU A 38 7.24 -30.37 23.10
CA GLU A 38 8.04 -31.49 23.53
C GLU A 38 8.42 -31.37 25.03
N LEU A 39 8.76 -32.48 25.69
CA LEU A 39 9.04 -32.52 27.12
C LEU A 39 10.09 -31.49 27.58
N HIS A 40 11.16 -31.29 26.80
CA HIS A 40 12.21 -30.31 27.14
C HIS A 40 11.69 -28.85 27.08
N GLN A 41 10.70 -28.57 26.22
CA GLN A 41 10.05 -27.27 26.08
C GLN A 41 9.05 -27.03 27.22
N ILE A 42 8.27 -28.04 27.59
CA ILE A 42 7.37 -28.00 28.76
C ILE A 42 8.16 -27.70 30.03
N ALA A 43 9.28 -28.44 30.24
CA ALA A 43 10.18 -28.23 31.39
C ALA A 43 10.80 -26.82 31.39
N PHE A 44 11.06 -26.23 30.21
CA PHE A 44 11.50 -24.83 30.11
C PHE A 44 10.40 -23.85 30.52
N LEU A 45 9.15 -24.02 30.09
CA LEU A 45 8.07 -23.16 30.56
C LEU A 45 7.92 -23.22 32.09
N ALA A 46 8.10 -24.39 32.69
CA ALA A 46 8.00 -24.58 34.14
C ALA A 46 9.09 -23.85 34.97
N ILE A 47 10.22 -23.44 34.37
CA ILE A 47 11.22 -22.64 35.10
C ILE A 47 10.93 -21.14 35.10
N LEU A 48 10.13 -20.65 34.13
CA LEU A 48 9.88 -19.23 33.92
C LEU A 48 9.19 -18.53 35.11
N PRO A 49 8.21 -19.12 35.83
CA PRO A 49 7.58 -18.48 36.98
C PRO A 49 8.57 -17.95 38.02
N LYS A 50 9.72 -18.60 38.19
CA LYS A 50 10.74 -18.21 39.15
C LYS A 50 11.45 -16.89 38.78
N ALA A 51 11.75 -16.70 37.49
CA ALA A 51 12.46 -15.49 37.00
C ALA A 51 12.32 -15.36 35.48
N PRO A 52 11.13 -14.96 34.98
CA PRO A 52 10.82 -14.98 33.56
C PRO A 52 11.75 -14.10 32.73
N GLU A 53 12.07 -12.91 33.21
CA GLU A 53 12.97 -11.97 32.54
C GLU A 53 14.46 -12.41 32.56
N ARG A 54 14.82 -13.38 33.38
CA ARG A 54 16.18 -13.92 33.43
C ARG A 54 16.32 -15.17 32.56
N TYR A 55 15.45 -16.16 32.74
CA TYR A 55 15.53 -17.41 32.00
C TYR A 55 15.08 -17.31 30.54
N GLY A 56 14.25 -16.32 30.21
CA GLY A 56 13.76 -16.07 28.86
C GLY A 56 14.74 -15.34 27.92
N ARG A 57 15.91 -14.90 28.40
CA ARG A 57 16.88 -14.14 27.61
C ARG A 57 18.05 -14.99 27.16
N GLU A 58 18.46 -14.86 25.90
CA GLU A 58 19.54 -15.62 25.28
C GLU A 58 20.87 -15.54 26.07
N ARG A 59 21.23 -14.39 26.61
CA ARG A 59 22.45 -14.21 27.40
C ARG A 59 22.52 -15.08 28.66
N TYR A 60 21.44 -15.71 29.08
CA TYR A 60 21.33 -16.61 30.22
C TYR A 60 20.97 -18.05 29.82
N HIS A 61 21.24 -18.41 28.56
CA HIS A 61 20.89 -19.70 27.95
C HIS A 61 21.38 -20.89 28.80
N ASP A 62 22.67 -20.91 29.18
CA ASP A 62 23.25 -22.01 29.97
C ASP A 62 22.60 -22.14 31.36
N LEU A 63 22.25 -20.99 31.96
CA LEU A 63 21.55 -20.98 33.24
C LEU A 63 20.12 -21.55 33.11
N ALA A 64 19.46 -21.26 32.00
CA ALA A 64 18.13 -21.78 31.69
C ALA A 64 18.19 -23.29 31.45
N ILE A 65 19.17 -23.79 30.69
CA ILE A 65 19.43 -25.24 30.49
C ILE A 65 19.64 -25.95 31.84
N ALA A 66 20.54 -25.41 32.68
CA ALA A 66 20.81 -26.02 33.99
C ALA A 66 19.54 -26.09 34.85
N ARG A 67 18.71 -25.03 34.83
CA ARG A 67 17.46 -25.01 35.61
C ARG A 67 16.40 -25.94 35.00
N ARG A 68 16.27 -26.02 33.68
CA ARG A 68 15.38 -26.95 32.97
C ARG A 68 15.77 -28.39 33.32
N ASN A 69 17.05 -28.73 33.27
CA ASN A 69 17.54 -30.04 33.58
C ASN A 69 17.21 -30.44 35.04
N PHE A 70 17.32 -29.49 35.98
CA PHE A 70 16.88 -29.70 37.36
C PHE A 70 15.38 -30.04 37.43
N VAL A 71 14.53 -29.36 36.66
CA VAL A 71 13.07 -29.68 36.60
C VAL A 71 12.86 -31.09 36.07
N LEU A 72 13.58 -31.50 35.01
CA LEU A 72 13.49 -32.84 34.45
C LEU A 72 13.93 -33.91 35.47
N ASP A 73 15.00 -33.64 36.25
CA ASP A 73 15.42 -34.52 37.36
C ASP A 73 14.33 -34.67 38.42
N GLN A 74 13.66 -33.58 38.79
CA GLN A 74 12.55 -33.65 39.74
C GLN A 74 11.34 -34.40 39.18
N MET A 75 11.07 -34.28 37.88
CA MET A 75 9.99 -35.04 37.23
C MET A 75 10.30 -36.55 37.24
N VAL A 76 11.56 -36.96 37.05
CA VAL A 76 11.98 -38.36 37.19
C VAL A 76 11.87 -38.81 38.65
N ALA A 77 12.38 -38.01 39.60
CA ALA A 77 12.40 -38.37 41.04
C ALA A 77 11.01 -38.50 41.65
N ASN A 78 9.98 -37.87 41.02
CA ASN A 78 8.58 -37.95 41.46
C ASN A 78 7.71 -38.82 40.53
N ASP A 79 8.32 -39.67 39.72
CA ASP A 79 7.66 -40.65 38.83
C ASP A 79 6.71 -40.05 37.77
N PHE A 80 6.85 -38.76 37.44
CA PHE A 80 6.08 -38.13 36.37
C PHE A 80 6.55 -38.55 34.97
N ILE A 81 7.84 -38.85 34.84
CA ILE A 81 8.46 -39.32 33.58
C ILE A 81 9.47 -40.42 33.87
N THR A 82 9.78 -41.27 32.89
CA THR A 82 10.83 -42.28 33.01
C THR A 82 12.22 -41.64 32.99
N ALA A 83 13.21 -42.30 33.62
CA ALA A 83 14.60 -41.85 33.59
C ALA A 83 15.12 -41.70 32.13
N SER A 84 14.75 -42.63 31.25
CA SER A 84 15.12 -42.61 29.84
C SER A 84 14.57 -41.36 29.11
N ALA A 85 13.31 -41.01 29.37
CA ALA A 85 12.68 -39.81 28.79
C ALA A 85 13.33 -38.51 29.31
N GLY A 86 13.63 -38.48 30.63
CA GLY A 86 14.34 -37.34 31.24
C GLY A 86 15.73 -37.12 30.64
N GLU A 87 16.53 -38.19 30.48
CA GLU A 87 17.86 -38.10 29.86
C GLU A 87 17.81 -37.75 28.36
N ALA A 88 16.80 -38.20 27.64
CA ALA A 88 16.58 -37.78 26.25
C ALA A 88 16.25 -36.27 26.15
N ALA A 89 15.35 -35.76 26.98
CA ALA A 89 14.96 -34.35 27.01
C ALA A 89 16.12 -33.42 27.43
N LYS A 90 17.02 -33.85 28.32
CA LYS A 90 18.21 -33.07 28.72
C LYS A 90 19.20 -32.85 27.59
N ARG A 91 19.30 -33.81 26.64
CA ARG A 91 20.18 -33.69 25.47
C ARG A 91 19.71 -32.74 24.41
N MET A 92 18.42 -32.37 24.46
CA MET A 92 17.87 -31.41 23.54
C MET A 92 18.27 -29.99 23.96
N ASP A 93 18.55 -29.15 22.97
CA ASP A 93 18.69 -27.72 23.21
C ASP A 93 17.34 -27.09 23.66
N LEU A 94 17.34 -25.83 24.09
CA LEU A 94 16.10 -25.16 24.50
C LEU A 94 15.12 -25.04 23.33
N GLY A 95 15.61 -24.87 22.11
CA GLY A 95 14.79 -24.74 20.89
C GLY A 95 14.01 -23.41 20.87
N LEU A 96 14.56 -22.38 21.53
CA LEU A 96 13.92 -21.06 21.57
C LEU A 96 13.96 -20.42 20.19
N VAL A 97 12.81 -19.94 19.74
CA VAL A 97 12.80 -19.04 18.60
C VAL A 97 13.45 -17.71 18.98
N GLU A 98 14.23 -17.15 18.06
CA GLU A 98 14.76 -15.79 18.24
C GLU A 98 13.62 -14.88 18.71
N GLN A 99 13.87 -14.12 19.78
CA GLN A 99 12.99 -13.03 20.11
C GLN A 99 13.14 -12.02 18.98
N ARG A 100 12.35 -12.21 17.92
CA ARG A 100 12.22 -11.23 16.85
C ARG A 100 11.81 -9.96 17.57
N GLY A 101 12.80 -9.07 17.76
CA GLY A 101 12.61 -7.81 18.46
C GLY A 101 11.34 -7.16 17.93
N THR A 102 10.47 -6.75 18.80
CA THR A 102 9.07 -6.37 18.57
C THR A 102 8.80 -5.85 17.15
N ARG A 103 8.62 -6.76 16.19
CA ARG A 103 8.13 -6.43 14.82
C ARG A 103 6.76 -5.73 14.88
N SER A 104 6.08 -5.78 16.02
CA SER A 104 4.86 -5.02 16.27
C SER A 104 5.04 -3.50 16.13
N ALA A 105 6.24 -2.97 16.42
CA ALA A 105 6.51 -1.55 16.22
C ALA A 105 6.51 -1.15 14.73
N ASP A 106 6.81 -2.10 13.84
CA ASP A 106 6.86 -1.87 12.40
C ASP A 106 5.48 -1.97 11.73
N ALA A 107 4.51 -2.60 12.40
CA ALA A 107 3.13 -2.75 11.96
C ALA A 107 2.14 -1.88 12.78
N GLY A 108 2.60 -0.84 13.46
CA GLY A 108 1.80 -0.07 14.41
C GLY A 108 0.49 0.48 13.84
N TYR A 109 0.48 0.97 12.61
CA TYR A 109 -0.75 1.43 11.94
C TYR A 109 -1.72 0.30 11.65
N PHE A 110 -1.22 -0.86 11.23
CA PHE A 110 -2.03 -2.04 10.99
C PHE A 110 -2.64 -2.59 12.28
N LEU A 111 -1.84 -2.72 13.33
CA LEU A 111 -2.29 -3.24 14.61
C LEU A 111 -3.29 -2.31 15.30
N GLU A 112 -3.11 -0.99 15.16
CA GLU A 112 -4.10 -0.03 15.67
C GLU A 112 -5.43 -0.12 14.92
N GLU A 113 -5.42 -0.38 13.62
CA GLU A 113 -6.65 -0.63 12.85
C GLU A 113 -7.32 -1.94 13.32
N VAL A 114 -6.55 -3.01 13.57
CA VAL A 114 -7.06 -4.26 14.17
C VAL A 114 -7.69 -3.96 15.52
N ARG A 115 -7.01 -3.22 16.42
CA ARG A 115 -7.52 -2.86 17.74
C ARG A 115 -8.86 -2.11 17.65
N ARG A 116 -8.96 -1.13 16.77
CA ARG A 116 -10.18 -0.34 16.57
C ARG A 116 -11.34 -1.22 16.10
N GLN A 117 -11.13 -2.09 15.11
CA GLN A 117 -12.17 -3.00 14.61
C GLN A 117 -12.59 -4.03 15.67
N LEU A 118 -11.67 -4.47 16.53
CA LEU A 118 -12.00 -5.35 17.66
C LEU A 118 -12.83 -4.61 18.71
N ILE A 119 -12.47 -3.38 19.08
CA ILE A 119 -13.25 -2.56 20.02
C ILE A 119 -14.65 -2.30 19.50
N ASP A 120 -14.78 -1.90 18.24
CA ASP A 120 -16.07 -1.65 17.61
C ASP A 120 -16.98 -2.90 17.62
N ARG A 121 -16.41 -4.10 17.60
CA ARG A 121 -17.13 -5.37 17.53
C ARG A 121 -17.39 -6.01 18.90
N PHE A 122 -16.42 -5.96 19.79
CA PHE A 122 -16.44 -6.71 21.05
C PHE A 122 -16.43 -5.83 22.31
N GLY A 123 -16.28 -4.52 22.15
CA GLY A 123 -16.09 -3.58 23.25
C GLY A 123 -14.64 -3.51 23.74
N GLU A 124 -14.36 -2.50 24.55
CA GLU A 124 -13.01 -2.19 25.02
C GLU A 124 -12.68 -2.89 26.34
N THR A 125 -13.58 -2.79 27.33
CA THR A 125 -13.37 -3.26 28.70
C THR A 125 -14.35 -4.35 29.10
N GLY A 126 -14.17 -4.94 30.29
CA GLY A 126 -15.07 -5.97 30.84
C GLY A 126 -16.52 -5.52 31.00
N ASP A 127 -16.79 -4.22 31.13
CA ASP A 127 -18.14 -3.65 31.22
C ASP A 127 -18.88 -3.78 29.88
N ASP A 128 -18.17 -3.84 28.76
CA ASP A 128 -18.75 -4.01 27.41
C ASP A 128 -19.09 -5.48 27.08
N GLY A 129 -18.58 -6.43 27.88
CA GLY A 129 -18.88 -7.85 27.70
C GLY A 129 -17.71 -8.79 27.96
N ARG A 130 -18.04 -10.10 28.03
CA ARG A 130 -17.08 -11.18 28.32
C ARG A 130 -15.91 -11.24 27.32
N ASN A 131 -16.15 -10.88 26.06
CA ASN A 131 -15.17 -10.99 24.96
C ASN A 131 -14.56 -9.64 24.57
N SER A 132 -14.55 -8.65 25.48
CA SER A 132 -13.95 -7.34 25.23
C SER A 132 -12.43 -7.45 25.01
N VAL A 133 -11.87 -6.45 24.31
CA VAL A 133 -10.47 -6.48 23.86
C VAL A 133 -9.47 -6.65 24.99
N TYR A 134 -9.66 -5.92 26.11
CA TYR A 134 -8.69 -5.94 27.22
C TYR A 134 -9.04 -6.93 28.35
N SER A 135 -10.22 -7.56 28.32
CA SER A 135 -10.65 -8.49 29.39
C SER A 135 -11.03 -9.86 28.84
N GLY A 136 -11.25 -10.00 27.53
CA GLY A 136 -11.81 -11.21 26.92
C GLY A 136 -10.83 -12.35 26.71
N GLY A 137 -9.50 -12.09 26.77
CA GLY A 137 -8.48 -13.09 26.44
C GLY A 137 -8.57 -13.55 24.99
N LEU A 138 -8.82 -12.60 24.08
CA LEU A 138 -9.00 -12.89 22.67
C LEU A 138 -7.69 -13.31 22.00
N TRP A 139 -7.76 -14.34 21.16
CA TRP A 139 -6.72 -14.68 20.20
C TRP A 139 -7.18 -14.24 18.81
N VAL A 140 -6.34 -13.46 18.11
CA VAL A 140 -6.71 -12.81 16.86
C VAL A 140 -5.74 -13.20 15.76
N ARG A 141 -6.24 -13.87 14.73
CA ARG A 141 -5.51 -14.06 13.47
C ARG A 141 -5.77 -12.88 12.56
N THR A 142 -4.70 -12.18 12.19
CA THR A 142 -4.76 -11.04 11.27
C THR A 142 -4.37 -11.45 9.85
N SER A 143 -4.72 -10.61 8.88
CA SER A 143 -4.32 -10.79 7.48
C SER A 143 -2.91 -10.23 7.17
N LEU A 144 -2.21 -9.69 8.17
CA LEU A 144 -0.90 -9.07 8.02
C LEU A 144 0.14 -10.04 7.44
N ASP A 145 0.82 -9.61 6.39
CA ASP A 145 2.01 -10.23 5.85
C ASP A 145 3.23 -9.38 6.23
N LEU A 146 4.11 -9.94 7.06
CA LEU A 146 5.23 -9.18 7.63
C LEU A 146 6.24 -8.73 6.59
N GLU A 147 6.51 -9.54 5.58
CA GLU A 147 7.45 -9.21 4.51
C GLU A 147 6.92 -8.05 3.66
N LEU A 148 5.64 -8.14 3.25
CA LEU A 148 4.98 -7.06 2.52
C LEU A 148 4.87 -5.79 3.36
N GLN A 149 4.63 -5.91 4.66
CA GLN A 149 4.57 -4.77 5.58
C GLN A 149 5.92 -4.05 5.71
N GLU A 150 7.00 -4.79 5.87
CA GLU A 150 8.36 -4.23 5.95
C GLU A 150 8.72 -3.52 4.63
N ALA A 151 8.47 -4.16 3.50
CA ALA A 151 8.71 -3.58 2.18
C ALA A 151 7.87 -2.31 1.94
N ALA A 152 6.58 -2.31 2.32
CA ALA A 152 5.68 -1.17 2.19
C ALA A 152 6.16 0.03 3.04
N ARG A 153 6.52 -0.24 4.31
CA ARG A 153 7.08 0.74 5.23
C ARG A 153 8.35 1.38 4.64
N ASP A 154 9.28 0.55 4.21
CA ASP A 154 10.60 1.02 3.75
C ASP A 154 10.50 1.75 2.41
N ALA A 155 9.65 1.29 1.49
CA ALA A 155 9.39 1.98 0.22
C ALA A 155 8.78 3.38 0.43
N LEU A 156 7.78 3.49 1.33
CA LEU A 156 7.16 4.78 1.66
C LEU A 156 8.18 5.70 2.33
N ARG A 157 8.87 5.24 3.38
CA ARG A 157 9.88 6.03 4.12
C ARG A 157 10.99 6.52 3.21
N ALA A 158 11.50 5.66 2.33
CA ALA A 158 12.54 6.04 1.36
C ALA A 158 12.09 7.17 0.43
N GLN A 159 10.82 7.18 0.03
CA GLN A 159 10.27 8.24 -0.81
C GLN A 159 10.07 9.54 -0.03
N LEU A 160 9.59 9.48 1.21
CA LEU A 160 9.42 10.65 2.07
C LEU A 160 10.78 11.31 2.37
N ILE A 161 11.80 10.51 2.69
CA ILE A 161 13.19 11.00 2.88
C ILE A 161 13.74 11.58 1.58
N SER A 162 13.54 10.92 0.44
CA SER A 162 13.98 11.42 -0.87
C SER A 162 13.34 12.78 -1.21
N TYR A 163 12.05 12.95 -0.92
CA TYR A 163 11.37 14.22 -1.09
C TYR A 163 11.88 15.29 -0.11
N HIS A 164 12.11 14.90 1.14
CA HIS A 164 12.69 15.79 2.15
C HIS A 164 14.07 16.31 1.70
N GLY A 165 14.90 15.42 1.12
CA GLY A 165 16.21 15.76 0.56
C GLY A 165 17.11 16.45 1.59
N ASN A 166 17.74 17.56 1.19
CA ASN A 166 18.68 18.33 2.01
C ASN A 166 18.02 19.49 2.79
N ARG A 167 16.69 19.45 3.01
CA ARG A 167 16.00 20.54 3.74
C ARG A 167 16.43 20.65 5.21
N GLY A 168 17.08 19.61 5.75
CA GLY A 168 17.55 19.60 7.12
C GLY A 168 16.41 19.53 8.15
N PHE A 169 16.59 20.20 9.27
CA PHE A 169 15.60 20.26 10.34
C PHE A 169 14.45 21.20 9.95
N THR A 170 13.21 20.70 10.02
CA THR A 170 12.00 21.44 9.60
C THR A 170 11.11 21.86 10.77
N GLY A 171 11.46 21.44 11.98
CA GLY A 171 10.73 21.76 13.21
C GLY A 171 10.78 20.60 14.21
N PRO A 172 10.42 20.84 15.48
CA PRO A 172 10.31 19.81 16.49
C PRO A 172 9.15 18.86 16.16
N ILE A 173 9.29 17.58 16.56
CA ILE A 173 8.25 16.55 16.45
C ILE A 173 7.07 16.90 17.37
N ALA A 174 7.39 17.38 18.56
CA ALA A 174 6.47 17.83 19.59
C ALA A 174 7.18 18.82 20.49
N THR A 175 6.45 19.49 21.38
CA THR A 175 7.03 20.35 22.42
C THR A 175 6.45 19.93 23.76
N LEU A 176 7.31 19.61 24.71
CA LEU A 176 6.99 19.33 26.11
C LEU A 176 7.09 20.61 26.92
N ASN A 177 6.30 20.73 27.98
CA ASN A 177 6.34 21.93 28.83
C ASN A 177 7.42 21.79 29.90
N PRO A 178 8.48 22.64 29.91
CA PRO A 178 9.52 22.60 30.94
C PRO A 178 9.01 22.86 32.38
N ASP A 179 7.89 23.56 32.50
CA ASP A 179 7.29 23.87 33.82
C ASP A 179 6.67 22.66 34.51
N ASN A 180 6.43 21.57 33.75
CA ASN A 180 5.84 20.32 34.26
C ASN A 180 6.90 19.34 34.84
N GLY A 181 8.14 19.82 35.12
CA GLY A 181 9.19 19.02 35.73
C GLY A 181 10.17 18.39 34.71
N ASP A 182 10.75 17.24 35.05
CA ASP A 182 11.79 16.60 34.26
C ASP A 182 11.33 16.25 32.83
N LEU A 183 11.97 16.84 31.83
CA LEU A 183 11.67 16.68 30.41
C LEU A 183 11.95 15.26 29.91
N THR A 184 12.95 14.57 30.47
CA THR A 184 13.25 13.18 30.07
C THR A 184 12.18 12.21 30.57
N ALA A 185 11.66 12.43 31.78
CA ALA A 185 10.55 11.69 32.34
C ALA A 185 9.23 11.95 31.56
N GLN A 186 8.98 13.21 31.19
CA GLN A 186 7.83 13.53 30.30
C GLN A 186 7.95 12.85 28.95
N LEU A 187 9.15 12.82 28.34
CA LEU A 187 9.39 12.11 27.10
C LEU A 187 9.13 10.61 27.26
N ALA A 188 9.60 10.00 28.34
CA ALA A 188 9.39 8.58 28.61
C ALA A 188 7.90 8.22 28.73
N SER A 189 7.08 9.10 29.32
CA SER A 189 5.63 8.91 29.45
C SER A 189 4.83 9.22 28.18
N SER A 190 5.40 9.97 27.23
CA SER A 190 4.70 10.42 26.02
C SER A 190 4.53 9.33 24.96
N ASN A 191 5.24 8.22 25.05
CA ASN A 191 5.33 7.17 24.02
C ASN A 191 5.82 7.64 22.64
N ILE A 192 6.29 8.89 22.50
CA ILE A 192 6.86 9.41 21.27
C ILE A 192 8.18 8.68 20.99
N GLY A 193 8.31 8.15 19.78
CA GLY A 193 9.49 7.39 19.41
C GLY A 193 9.66 7.28 17.90
N ILE A 194 10.74 6.67 17.48
CA ILE A 194 11.02 6.40 16.07
C ILE A 194 11.74 5.06 15.93
N ASN A 195 11.36 4.26 14.94
CA ASN A 195 12.08 3.06 14.54
C ASN A 195 12.57 3.23 13.10
N TYR A 196 13.65 4.00 12.96
CA TYR A 196 14.24 4.26 11.66
C TYR A 196 15.76 4.36 11.78
N ARG A 197 16.49 3.38 11.24
CA ARG A 197 17.96 3.30 11.31
C ARG A 197 18.45 3.42 12.78
N ASP A 198 19.48 4.24 13.00
CA ASP A 198 20.06 4.58 14.30
C ASP A 198 19.45 5.83 14.96
N TRP A 199 18.30 6.30 14.44
CA TRP A 199 17.65 7.50 14.98
C TRP A 199 16.99 7.22 16.33
N ARG A 200 17.15 8.17 17.23
CA ARG A 200 16.46 8.21 18.52
C ARG A 200 15.66 9.51 18.64
N VAL A 201 14.56 9.46 19.36
CA VAL A 201 13.84 10.67 19.76
C VAL A 201 14.34 11.11 21.12
N GLY A 202 14.70 12.38 21.23
CA GLY A 202 15.12 13.01 22.47
C GLY A 202 14.50 14.39 22.62
N VAL A 203 14.56 14.94 23.80
CA VAL A 203 14.08 16.28 24.13
C VAL A 203 15.27 17.22 24.38
N VAL A 204 15.20 18.43 23.86
CA VAL A 204 16.18 19.46 24.16
C VAL A 204 16.01 19.86 25.62
N THR A 205 17.00 19.58 26.48
CA THR A 205 16.98 19.92 27.91
C THR A 205 17.48 21.34 28.17
N VAL A 206 18.59 21.68 27.51
CA VAL A 206 19.11 23.07 27.42
C VAL A 206 19.70 23.25 25.99
N PRO A 207 19.93 24.48 25.52
CA PRO A 207 20.55 24.70 24.22
C PRO A 207 21.85 23.92 24.05
N GLY A 208 21.90 23.08 22.95
CA GLY A 208 23.06 22.24 22.66
C GLY A 208 23.12 20.91 23.41
N ARG A 209 22.09 20.53 24.16
CA ARG A 209 21.98 19.22 24.83
C ARG A 209 20.65 18.53 24.52
N ILE A 210 20.71 17.22 24.46
CA ILE A 210 19.55 16.35 24.23
C ILE A 210 19.49 15.29 25.32
N GLY A 211 18.31 15.14 25.95
CA GLY A 211 18.00 14.07 26.89
C GLY A 211 17.12 13.01 26.26
N PHE A 212 17.31 11.76 26.64
CA PHE A 212 16.52 10.63 26.16
C PHE A 212 15.62 10.06 27.26
N SER A 213 14.66 9.21 26.86
CA SER A 213 13.69 8.57 27.77
C SER A 213 14.31 7.64 28.84
N ASP A 214 15.58 7.25 28.68
CA ASP A 214 16.37 6.50 29.67
C ASP A 214 17.09 7.40 30.70
N GLY A 215 16.91 8.73 30.59
CA GLY A 215 17.53 9.73 31.45
C GLY A 215 18.96 10.10 31.03
N GLU A 216 19.52 9.50 29.98
CA GLU A 216 20.85 9.87 29.48
C GLU A 216 20.82 11.20 28.75
N GLU A 217 21.84 12.05 28.96
CA GLU A 217 22.01 13.31 28.25
C GLU A 217 23.34 13.40 27.50
N PHE A 218 23.26 13.96 26.30
CA PHE A 218 24.41 14.10 25.39
C PHE A 218 24.46 15.51 24.78
N ALA A 219 25.61 15.85 24.20
CA ALA A 219 25.73 17.03 23.36
C ALA A 219 24.91 16.87 22.08
N LEU A 220 24.19 17.90 21.67
CA LEU A 220 23.39 17.95 20.42
C LEU A 220 24.03 18.92 19.44
N SER A 221 24.28 18.48 18.23
CA SER A 221 24.82 19.27 17.12
C SER A 221 23.88 19.34 15.93
N GLY A 222 24.10 20.30 15.02
CA GLY A 222 23.41 20.40 13.73
C GLY A 222 21.98 20.95 13.78
N GLY A 223 21.52 21.45 14.92
CA GLY A 223 20.22 22.12 15.05
C GLY A 223 20.30 23.63 14.86
N PRO A 224 19.18 24.29 14.53
CA PRO A 224 19.10 25.74 14.49
C PRO A 224 19.20 26.34 15.90
N SER A 225 19.66 27.58 16.00
CA SER A 225 19.74 28.33 17.25
C SER A 225 18.39 28.64 17.93
N SER A 226 17.29 28.40 17.19
CA SER A 226 15.92 28.59 17.66
C SER A 226 15.37 27.43 18.51
N LEU A 227 16.12 26.32 18.65
CA LEU A 227 15.72 25.21 19.51
C LEU A 227 15.63 25.65 20.98
N LYS A 228 14.54 25.24 21.62
CA LYS A 228 14.21 25.59 23.00
C LYS A 228 14.14 24.35 23.89
N PRO A 229 14.36 24.48 25.21
CA PRO A 229 14.03 23.43 26.16
C PRO A 229 12.58 22.94 25.96
N GLY A 230 12.37 21.64 25.94
CA GLY A 230 11.10 21.01 25.67
C GLY A 230 10.87 20.59 24.19
N ASP A 231 11.64 21.09 23.24
CA ASP A 231 11.53 20.65 21.84
C ASP A 231 11.97 19.20 21.71
N VAL A 232 11.07 18.36 21.21
CA VAL A 232 11.32 16.95 20.94
C VAL A 232 11.82 16.81 19.50
N VAL A 233 12.98 16.17 19.33
CA VAL A 233 13.65 16.06 18.03
C VAL A 233 14.15 14.64 17.77
N ALA A 234 14.30 14.28 16.50
CA ALA A 234 15.04 13.09 16.12
C ALA A 234 16.53 13.40 16.00
N ALA A 235 17.38 12.49 16.49
CA ALA A 235 18.82 12.61 16.40
C ALA A 235 19.48 11.24 16.19
N ALA A 236 20.65 11.21 15.58
CA ALA A 236 21.47 10.01 15.44
C ALA A 236 22.87 10.25 16.01
N ARG A 237 23.54 9.16 16.41
CA ARG A 237 24.87 9.24 17.02
C ARG A 237 25.87 9.91 16.09
N SER A 238 26.69 10.80 16.65
CA SER A 238 27.74 11.54 15.93
C SER A 238 28.90 11.80 16.88
N GLY A 239 29.95 11.01 16.75
CA GLY A 239 31.05 11.01 17.69
C GLY A 239 30.62 10.67 19.12
N ALA A 240 30.99 11.49 20.10
CA ALA A 240 30.58 11.31 21.51
C ALA A 240 29.16 11.85 21.81
N GLY A 241 28.51 12.54 20.86
CA GLY A 241 27.21 13.15 21.04
C GLY A 241 26.20 12.68 19.99
N TYR A 242 25.20 13.51 19.71
CA TYR A 242 24.16 13.28 18.72
C TYR A 242 24.04 14.47 17.76
N ALA A 243 23.72 14.18 16.53
CA ALA A 243 23.40 15.19 15.52
C ALA A 243 21.91 15.08 15.15
N ILE A 244 21.25 16.24 15.05
CA ILE A 244 19.84 16.33 14.71
C ILE A 244 19.56 15.72 13.35
N ARG A 245 18.38 15.13 13.21
CA ARG A 245 17.88 14.56 11.95
C ARG A 245 16.55 15.22 11.58
N GLY A 246 16.40 15.57 10.32
CA GLY A 246 15.15 16.11 9.79
C GLY A 246 14.12 15.00 9.54
N VAL A 247 13.10 14.94 10.37
CA VAL A 247 11.92 14.10 10.09
C VAL A 247 11.15 14.76 8.94
N PRO A 248 10.79 14.01 7.87
CA PRO A 248 10.01 14.60 6.78
C PRO A 248 8.67 15.15 7.27
N GLU A 249 8.41 16.41 6.95
CA GLU A 249 7.11 17.04 7.20
C GLU A 249 6.04 16.52 6.21
N VAL A 250 6.47 16.23 4.96
CA VAL A 250 5.62 15.54 4.01
C VAL A 250 5.31 14.14 4.53
N SER A 251 4.08 13.72 4.34
CA SER A 251 3.63 12.41 4.74
C SER A 251 3.00 11.66 3.57
N GLY A 252 2.36 10.54 3.84
CA GLY A 252 1.72 9.71 2.85
C GLY A 252 1.16 8.45 3.46
N ALA A 253 0.62 7.60 2.62
CA ALA A 253 0.13 6.29 3.04
C ALA A 253 0.40 5.24 1.97
N PHE A 254 0.40 3.99 2.41
CA PHE A 254 0.48 2.79 1.59
C PHE A 254 -0.49 1.74 2.14
N LEU A 255 -1.19 1.04 1.25
CA LEU A 255 -2.00 -0.11 1.59
C LEU A 255 -1.92 -1.16 0.47
N ALA A 256 -1.78 -2.44 0.83
CA ALA A 256 -1.84 -3.56 -0.09
C ALA A 256 -2.96 -4.53 0.30
N GLU A 257 -3.70 -5.03 -0.69
CA GLU A 257 -4.87 -5.89 -0.55
C GLU A 257 -4.81 -7.07 -1.52
N ALA A 258 -5.25 -8.26 -1.09
CA ALA A 258 -5.47 -9.41 -1.94
C ALA A 258 -6.89 -9.32 -2.56
N PRO A 259 -7.02 -9.11 -3.89
CA PRO A 259 -8.30 -8.78 -4.50
C PRO A 259 -9.35 -9.89 -4.41
N GLN A 260 -8.92 -11.17 -4.39
CA GLN A 260 -9.82 -12.32 -4.33
C GLN A 260 -10.50 -12.50 -2.97
N THR A 261 -9.94 -11.91 -1.89
CA THR A 261 -10.41 -12.13 -0.51
C THR A 261 -10.70 -10.84 0.25
N GLY A 262 -10.20 -9.69 -0.20
CA GLY A 262 -10.26 -8.44 0.55
C GLY A 262 -9.28 -8.36 1.73
N ARG A 263 -8.37 -9.35 1.89
CA ARG A 263 -7.38 -9.35 2.97
C ARG A 263 -6.39 -8.20 2.77
N ILE A 264 -6.29 -7.32 3.76
CA ILE A 264 -5.29 -6.25 3.77
C ILE A 264 -3.97 -6.84 4.26
N LEU A 265 -2.98 -6.91 3.38
CA LEU A 265 -1.71 -7.59 3.61
C LEU A 265 -0.66 -6.68 4.26
N ALA A 266 -0.72 -5.38 3.96
CA ALA A 266 0.19 -4.37 4.49
C ALA A 266 -0.52 -3.02 4.59
N MET A 267 -0.16 -2.24 5.62
CA MET A 267 -0.72 -0.90 5.85
C MET A 267 0.29 0.01 6.53
N GLN A 268 0.64 1.11 5.89
CA GLN A 268 1.52 2.13 6.44
C GLN A 268 0.86 3.51 6.31
N GLY A 269 0.49 4.13 7.43
CA GLY A 269 -0.27 5.38 7.48
C GLY A 269 0.58 6.65 7.67
N GLY A 270 1.92 6.56 7.53
CA GLY A 270 2.84 7.67 7.71
C GLY A 270 4.28 7.21 7.85
N PHE A 271 5.17 8.09 8.29
CA PHE A 271 6.59 7.76 8.47
C PHE A 271 6.80 6.74 9.60
N ASP A 272 6.24 7.00 10.77
CA ASP A 272 6.30 6.10 11.95
C ASP A 272 5.05 6.33 12.82
N SER A 273 4.40 5.25 13.26
CA SER A 273 3.18 5.32 14.08
C SER A 273 3.41 5.91 15.48
N ARG A 274 4.65 5.87 15.98
CA ARG A 274 5.03 6.47 17.25
C ARG A 274 5.29 7.96 17.16
N LEU A 275 5.48 8.50 15.94
CA LEU A 275 5.52 9.96 15.69
C LEU A 275 4.11 10.52 15.49
N SER A 276 3.21 9.77 14.89
CA SER A 276 1.81 10.15 14.66
C SER A 276 0.95 8.90 14.53
N SER A 277 -0.05 8.78 15.39
CA SER A 277 -1.04 7.69 15.35
C SER A 277 -2.08 7.84 14.24
N PHE A 278 -2.16 9.01 13.59
CA PHE A 278 -3.11 9.26 12.51
C PHE A 278 -2.81 8.39 11.29
N ASN A 279 -3.66 7.40 11.06
CA ASN A 279 -3.50 6.45 9.96
C ASN A 279 -4.01 7.02 8.63
N ARG A 280 -3.12 7.53 7.82
CA ARG A 280 -3.48 8.18 6.55
C ARG A 280 -3.97 7.21 5.48
N ALA A 281 -3.82 5.89 5.67
CA ALA A 281 -4.36 4.90 4.74
C ALA A 281 -5.89 4.76 4.86
N THR A 282 -6.43 4.90 6.08
CA THR A 282 -7.86 4.68 6.37
C THR A 282 -8.60 5.93 6.81
N GLN A 283 -7.90 6.92 7.41
CA GLN A 283 -8.52 8.10 8.03
C GLN A 283 -8.36 9.39 7.23
N ALA A 284 -7.27 9.54 6.44
CA ALA A 284 -7.07 10.76 5.67
C ALA A 284 -7.96 10.79 4.43
N LEU A 285 -8.85 11.76 4.37
CA LEU A 285 -9.63 12.10 3.20
C LEU A 285 -8.78 12.98 2.27
N ARG A 286 -8.55 12.50 1.05
CA ARG A 286 -7.67 13.14 0.06
C ARG A 286 -8.26 13.04 -1.33
N GLN A 287 -8.08 14.09 -2.12
CA GLN A 287 -8.44 14.09 -3.53
C GLN A 287 -7.54 13.11 -4.30
N PRO A 288 -8.12 12.08 -4.95
CA PRO A 288 -7.35 11.06 -5.67
C PRO A 288 -6.84 11.57 -7.04
N GLY A 289 -7.36 12.69 -7.52
CA GLY A 289 -7.07 13.20 -8.85
C GLY A 289 -7.34 12.14 -9.92
N SER A 290 -6.47 12.04 -10.91
CA SER A 290 -6.66 11.13 -12.05
C SER A 290 -6.74 9.63 -11.73
N THR A 291 -6.52 9.19 -10.48
CA THR A 291 -6.75 7.79 -10.12
C THR A 291 -8.23 7.42 -10.05
N ILE A 292 -9.15 8.40 -10.06
CA ILE A 292 -10.59 8.18 -10.16
C ILE A 292 -11.05 7.78 -11.58
N LYS A 293 -10.30 8.17 -12.60
CA LYS A 293 -10.70 8.03 -14.01
C LYS A 293 -11.10 6.61 -14.43
N PRO A 294 -10.46 5.53 -13.97
CA PRO A 294 -10.91 4.18 -14.32
C PRO A 294 -12.38 3.91 -14.01
N PHE A 295 -12.94 4.51 -12.98
CA PHE A 295 -14.35 4.33 -12.62
C PHE A 295 -15.28 5.12 -13.55
N VAL A 296 -14.85 6.28 -14.03
CA VAL A 296 -15.53 7.06 -15.07
C VAL A 296 -15.58 6.27 -16.38
N TYR A 297 -14.44 5.70 -16.76
CA TYR A 297 -14.32 4.90 -17.97
C TYR A 297 -15.07 3.57 -17.87
N ALA A 298 -15.13 2.96 -16.68
CA ALA A 298 -15.95 1.77 -16.44
C ALA A 298 -17.44 2.07 -16.62
N ALA A 299 -17.93 3.21 -16.13
CA ALA A 299 -19.29 3.66 -16.37
C ALA A 299 -19.58 3.84 -17.88
N ALA A 300 -18.64 4.43 -18.61
CA ALA A 300 -18.76 4.61 -20.06
C ALA A 300 -18.81 3.26 -20.83
N LEU A 301 -17.98 2.29 -20.44
CA LEU A 301 -17.99 0.95 -21.02
C LEU A 301 -19.29 0.18 -20.69
N ASP A 302 -19.90 0.41 -19.54
CA ASP A 302 -21.20 -0.15 -19.18
C ASP A 302 -22.34 0.48 -19.96
N GLN A 303 -22.21 1.75 -20.36
CA GLN A 303 -23.17 2.47 -21.21
C GLN A 303 -22.94 2.25 -22.73
N GLY A 304 -22.08 1.30 -23.12
CA GLY A 304 -21.90 0.86 -24.52
C GLY A 304 -20.72 1.49 -25.26
N MET A 305 -19.95 2.38 -24.64
CA MET A 305 -18.66 2.78 -25.22
C MET A 305 -17.71 1.59 -25.26
N THR A 306 -16.69 1.68 -26.12
CA THR A 306 -15.65 0.66 -26.28
C THR A 306 -14.28 1.27 -26.10
N PRO A 307 -13.23 0.49 -25.82
CA PRO A 307 -11.86 0.99 -25.78
C PRO A 307 -11.42 1.72 -27.07
N ALA A 308 -12.06 1.40 -28.21
CA ALA A 308 -11.81 1.98 -29.52
C ALA A 308 -12.67 3.22 -29.82
N THR A 309 -13.64 3.57 -28.97
CA THR A 309 -14.51 4.74 -29.17
C THR A 309 -13.66 6.01 -29.28
N GLN A 310 -13.95 6.82 -30.30
CA GLN A 310 -13.24 8.07 -30.58
C GLN A 310 -13.82 9.22 -29.75
N VAL A 311 -12.97 9.93 -29.01
CA VAL A 311 -13.34 11.02 -28.11
C VAL A 311 -12.48 12.25 -28.41
N PRO A 312 -13.04 13.46 -28.47
CA PRO A 312 -12.28 14.69 -28.70
C PRO A 312 -11.43 15.06 -27.48
N ASP A 313 -10.18 15.48 -27.72
CA ASP A 313 -9.31 16.09 -26.70
C ASP A 313 -9.34 17.62 -26.83
N GLN A 314 -10.53 18.19 -26.74
CA GLN A 314 -10.83 19.61 -26.96
C GLN A 314 -11.35 20.27 -25.68
N THR A 315 -11.23 21.61 -25.61
CA THR A 315 -11.73 22.36 -24.47
C THR A 315 -13.22 22.08 -24.23
N PHE A 316 -13.54 21.80 -22.98
CA PHE A 316 -14.90 21.58 -22.50
C PHE A 316 -15.24 22.66 -21.46
N CYS A 317 -16.34 23.36 -21.67
CA CYS A 317 -16.83 24.41 -20.77
C CYS A 317 -18.25 24.09 -20.34
N VAL A 318 -18.59 24.38 -19.10
CA VAL A 318 -19.93 24.17 -18.53
C VAL A 318 -20.34 25.40 -17.75
N TRP A 319 -21.59 25.82 -17.95
CA TRP A 319 -22.21 26.87 -17.16
C TRP A 319 -22.63 26.36 -15.79
N GLN A 320 -22.10 26.94 -14.72
CA GLN A 320 -22.36 26.53 -13.34
C GLN A 320 -23.39 27.41 -12.60
N GLY A 321 -24.15 28.20 -13.33
CA GLY A 321 -25.12 29.13 -12.77
C GLY A 321 -24.60 30.56 -12.59
N ALA A 322 -25.51 31.49 -12.28
CA ALA A 322 -25.22 32.95 -12.24
C ALA A 322 -24.11 33.31 -11.22
N ASN A 323 -23.97 32.55 -10.14
CA ASN A 323 -22.99 32.85 -9.09
C ASN A 323 -21.57 32.33 -9.39
N LEU A 324 -21.42 31.25 -10.18
CA LEU A 324 -20.15 30.58 -10.46
C LEU A 324 -19.66 30.80 -11.90
N GLY A 325 -20.55 31.24 -12.82
CA GLY A 325 -20.23 31.50 -14.20
C GLY A 325 -19.85 30.23 -15.00
N GLU A 326 -19.12 30.45 -16.08
CA GLU A 326 -18.63 29.38 -16.94
C GLU A 326 -17.32 28.82 -16.41
N LYS A 327 -17.23 27.48 -16.32
CA LYS A 327 -16.00 26.76 -15.97
C LYS A 327 -15.50 25.97 -17.16
N CYS A 328 -14.28 26.29 -17.60
CA CYS A 328 -13.58 25.54 -18.63
C CYS A 328 -12.53 24.63 -18.04
N PHE A 329 -12.52 23.38 -18.49
CA PHE A 329 -11.53 22.36 -18.10
C PHE A 329 -10.30 22.43 -18.99
N ARG A 330 -9.15 21.94 -18.48
CA ARG A 330 -7.87 21.92 -19.18
C ARG A 330 -7.11 20.63 -18.89
N ASN A 331 -6.26 20.22 -19.82
CA ASN A 331 -5.31 19.14 -19.56
C ASN A 331 -4.19 19.59 -18.61
N PHE A 332 -3.65 18.65 -17.84
CA PHE A 332 -2.46 18.90 -17.03
C PHE A 332 -1.28 19.24 -17.96
N GLY A 333 -0.56 20.30 -17.67
CA GLY A 333 0.51 20.80 -18.55
C GLY A 333 0.03 21.56 -19.78
N GLY A 334 -1.28 21.77 -19.94
CA GLY A 334 -1.86 22.44 -21.11
C GLY A 334 -1.95 21.53 -22.35
N GLY A 335 -2.17 22.15 -23.48
CA GLY A 335 -2.34 21.44 -24.76
C GLY A 335 -3.61 20.59 -24.84
N GLY A 336 -3.95 20.19 -26.03
CA GLY A 336 -5.09 19.38 -26.43
C GLY A 336 -5.18 19.39 -27.93
N GLY A 337 -6.05 18.60 -28.48
CA GLY A 337 -6.36 18.58 -29.91
C GLY A 337 -6.45 17.17 -30.49
N GLY A 338 -7.21 17.09 -31.55
CA GLY A 338 -7.48 15.84 -32.23
C GLY A 338 -8.59 15.03 -31.58
N ILE A 339 -8.82 13.88 -32.19
CA ILE A 339 -9.76 12.85 -31.76
C ILE A 339 -8.93 11.59 -31.51
N HIS A 340 -9.12 10.98 -30.36
CA HIS A 340 -8.32 9.83 -29.93
C HIS A 340 -9.22 8.74 -29.36
N THR A 341 -8.69 7.50 -29.31
CA THR A 341 -9.42 6.40 -28.69
C THR A 341 -9.57 6.58 -27.19
N LEU A 342 -10.67 6.06 -26.65
CA LEU A 342 -10.94 6.02 -25.21
C LEU A 342 -9.74 5.43 -24.45
N ARG A 343 -9.15 4.33 -24.95
CA ARG A 343 -7.90 3.74 -24.40
C ARG A 343 -6.77 4.77 -24.31
N TRP A 344 -6.49 5.47 -25.39
CA TRP A 344 -5.39 6.45 -25.41
C TRP A 344 -5.61 7.57 -24.38
N GLY A 345 -6.85 8.04 -24.26
CA GLY A 345 -7.23 9.05 -23.27
C GLY A 345 -6.92 8.61 -21.83
N LEU A 346 -7.16 7.34 -21.51
CA LEU A 346 -6.83 6.76 -20.21
C LEU A 346 -5.32 6.58 -20.01
N GLU A 347 -4.61 6.03 -21.02
CA GLU A 347 -3.16 5.82 -21.00
C GLU A 347 -2.41 7.14 -20.78
N GLN A 348 -2.84 8.20 -21.45
CA GLN A 348 -2.23 9.54 -21.36
C GLN A 348 -2.88 10.43 -20.27
N SER A 349 -3.88 9.88 -19.56
CA SER A 349 -4.55 10.59 -18.45
C SER A 349 -5.17 11.94 -18.86
N ARG A 350 -5.75 12.05 -20.08
CA ARG A 350 -6.28 13.30 -20.62
C ARG A 350 -7.53 13.77 -19.85
N ASN A 351 -7.50 14.99 -19.32
CA ASN A 351 -8.64 15.56 -18.57
C ASN A 351 -9.81 15.89 -19.47
N LEU A 352 -9.53 16.54 -20.61
CA LEU A 352 -10.56 16.96 -21.54
C LEU A 352 -11.36 15.78 -22.07
N MET A 353 -10.68 14.72 -22.51
CA MET A 353 -11.35 13.49 -22.94
C MET A 353 -12.18 12.88 -21.81
N THR A 354 -11.67 12.87 -20.57
CA THR A 354 -12.41 12.32 -19.43
C THR A 354 -13.70 13.09 -19.16
N VAL A 355 -13.70 14.40 -19.29
CA VAL A 355 -14.92 15.22 -19.10
C VAL A 355 -15.90 14.98 -20.24
N HIS A 356 -15.47 14.90 -21.50
CA HIS A 356 -16.33 14.52 -22.62
C HIS A 356 -16.95 13.13 -22.43
N ILE A 357 -16.14 12.14 -22.00
CA ILE A 357 -16.62 10.79 -21.68
C ILE A 357 -17.68 10.83 -20.57
N ALA A 358 -17.45 11.63 -19.52
CA ALA A 358 -18.39 11.75 -18.42
C ALA A 358 -19.70 12.43 -18.84
N ASP A 359 -19.63 13.40 -19.75
CA ASP A 359 -20.78 14.08 -20.34
C ASP A 359 -21.62 13.12 -21.18
N ASP A 360 -20.98 12.44 -22.14
CA ASP A 360 -21.62 11.44 -23.01
C ASP A 360 -22.24 10.26 -22.23
N THR A 361 -21.60 9.87 -21.10
CA THR A 361 -22.07 8.78 -20.22
C THR A 361 -23.22 9.23 -19.32
N GLY A 362 -23.28 10.52 -19.02
CA GLY A 362 -24.13 11.11 -18.00
C GLY A 362 -23.48 11.04 -16.62
N MET A 363 -23.33 12.20 -15.96
CA MET A 363 -22.66 12.29 -14.65
C MET A 363 -23.33 11.45 -13.57
N ASP A 364 -24.66 11.25 -13.60
CA ASP A 364 -25.34 10.37 -12.64
C ASP A 364 -24.86 8.92 -12.74
N ASN A 365 -24.67 8.38 -13.94
CA ASN A 365 -24.14 7.04 -14.16
C ASN A 365 -22.69 6.92 -13.66
N VAL A 366 -21.90 7.98 -13.86
CA VAL A 366 -20.52 8.05 -13.35
C VAL A 366 -20.50 8.01 -11.83
N ILE A 367 -21.28 8.86 -11.16
CA ILE A 367 -21.33 8.94 -9.69
C ILE A 367 -21.89 7.64 -9.10
N GLN A 368 -22.93 7.05 -9.69
CA GLN A 368 -23.45 5.75 -9.25
C GLN A 368 -22.39 4.64 -9.35
N THR A 369 -21.55 4.66 -10.38
CA THR A 369 -20.47 3.67 -10.52
C THR A 369 -19.38 3.87 -9.47
N ILE A 370 -19.01 5.13 -9.18
CA ILE A 370 -18.05 5.49 -8.13
C ILE A 370 -18.58 5.06 -6.76
N ASP A 371 -19.86 5.35 -6.47
CA ASP A 371 -20.52 4.99 -5.20
C ASP A 371 -20.65 3.46 -5.05
N ARG A 372 -21.11 2.77 -6.09
CA ARG A 372 -21.25 1.30 -6.12
C ARG A 372 -19.92 0.58 -5.84
N LEU A 373 -18.80 1.16 -6.24
CA LEU A 373 -17.44 0.66 -5.97
C LEU A 373 -16.88 1.15 -4.61
N GLY A 374 -17.68 1.84 -3.79
CA GLY A 374 -17.34 2.22 -2.43
C GLY A 374 -16.29 3.34 -2.31
N ILE A 375 -16.01 4.05 -3.41
CA ILE A 375 -14.99 5.12 -3.43
C ILE A 375 -15.47 6.36 -2.66
N GLY A 376 -16.72 6.73 -2.84
CA GLY A 376 -17.39 7.84 -2.15
C GLY A 376 -18.68 8.22 -2.85
N SER A 377 -19.56 8.89 -2.13
CA SER A 377 -20.82 9.44 -2.64
C SER A 377 -20.65 10.92 -2.89
N TYR A 378 -20.86 11.35 -4.12
CA TYR A 378 -20.62 12.71 -4.56
C TYR A 378 -21.81 13.24 -5.35
N GLU A 379 -21.93 14.58 -5.43
CA GLU A 379 -22.85 15.23 -6.35
C GLU A 379 -22.37 15.11 -7.81
N PRO A 380 -23.26 15.13 -8.80
CA PRO A 380 -22.91 14.87 -10.21
C PRO A 380 -22.20 16.04 -10.91
N TYR A 381 -21.18 16.63 -10.28
CA TYR A 381 -20.36 17.68 -10.89
C TYR A 381 -19.17 17.09 -11.67
N TYR A 382 -18.89 17.64 -12.85
CA TYR A 382 -17.78 17.20 -13.71
C TYR A 382 -16.40 17.21 -13.05
N SER A 383 -16.19 18.03 -12.02
CA SER A 383 -14.95 18.05 -11.27
C SER A 383 -14.69 16.72 -10.55
N PHE A 384 -15.73 15.98 -10.15
CA PHE A 384 -15.59 14.68 -9.51
C PHE A 384 -15.12 13.59 -10.49
N ALA A 385 -15.45 13.70 -11.78
CA ALA A 385 -14.88 12.83 -12.81
C ALA A 385 -13.35 12.99 -12.95
N LEU A 386 -12.79 14.11 -12.47
CA LEU A 386 -11.35 14.38 -12.43
C LEU A 386 -10.72 14.15 -11.05
N GLY A 387 -11.50 13.69 -10.07
CA GLY A 387 -11.03 13.33 -8.74
C GLY A 387 -10.94 14.50 -7.76
N ALA A 388 -11.87 15.44 -7.84
CA ALA A 388 -12.01 16.52 -6.86
C ALA A 388 -12.69 16.06 -5.55
N GLY A 389 -13.34 14.89 -5.56
CA GLY A 389 -13.97 14.31 -4.36
C GLY A 389 -12.94 13.65 -3.45
N ASP A 390 -13.12 13.81 -2.15
CA ASP A 390 -12.22 13.23 -1.16
C ASP A 390 -12.53 11.74 -0.95
N THR A 391 -11.47 10.94 -0.80
CA THR A 391 -11.52 9.50 -0.52
C THR A 391 -10.31 9.05 0.28
N THR A 392 -10.25 7.77 0.67
CA THR A 392 -9.09 7.19 1.36
C THR A 392 -8.31 6.25 0.46
N VAL A 393 -7.06 5.95 0.82
CA VAL A 393 -6.24 4.94 0.13
C VAL A 393 -6.95 3.58 0.16
N ALA A 394 -7.50 3.19 1.31
CA ALA A 394 -8.20 1.92 1.46
C ALA A 394 -9.39 1.77 0.49
N ARG A 395 -10.23 2.79 0.35
CA ARG A 395 -11.36 2.78 -0.60
C ARG A 395 -10.88 2.68 -2.04
N MET A 396 -9.84 3.44 -2.41
CA MET A 396 -9.27 3.39 -3.76
C MET A 396 -8.68 2.02 -4.08
N VAL A 397 -7.92 1.43 -3.16
CA VAL A 397 -7.33 0.09 -3.34
C VAL A 397 -8.44 -0.96 -3.51
N ASN A 398 -9.46 -0.93 -2.67
CA ASN A 398 -10.58 -1.88 -2.73
C ASN A 398 -11.39 -1.75 -4.04
N GLY A 399 -11.58 -0.53 -4.56
CA GLY A 399 -12.19 -0.31 -5.88
C GLY A 399 -11.35 -0.89 -7.04
N TYR A 400 -10.02 -0.74 -6.98
CA TYR A 400 -9.12 -1.35 -7.97
C TYR A 400 -9.01 -2.87 -7.80
N ALA A 401 -9.09 -3.38 -6.57
CA ALA A 401 -9.19 -4.81 -6.29
C ALA A 401 -10.44 -5.42 -6.95
N ALA A 402 -11.57 -4.71 -6.91
CA ALA A 402 -12.78 -5.14 -7.62
C ALA A 402 -12.56 -5.22 -9.14
N LEU A 403 -11.82 -4.28 -9.76
CA LEU A 403 -11.46 -4.38 -11.18
C LEU A 403 -10.63 -5.63 -11.47
N ALA A 404 -9.61 -5.90 -10.64
CA ALA A 404 -8.73 -7.08 -10.78
C ALA A 404 -9.46 -8.40 -10.56
N ASN A 405 -10.52 -8.40 -9.77
CA ASN A 405 -11.33 -9.56 -9.40
C ASN A 405 -12.63 -9.66 -10.21
N TRP A 406 -12.57 -9.41 -11.51
CA TRP A 406 -13.71 -9.51 -12.44
C TRP A 406 -14.94 -8.71 -12.00
N GLY A 407 -14.75 -7.56 -11.42
CA GLY A 407 -15.83 -6.70 -10.94
C GLY A 407 -16.50 -7.20 -9.65
N ARG A 408 -15.89 -8.15 -8.95
CA ARG A 408 -16.32 -8.60 -7.63
C ARG A 408 -15.56 -7.88 -6.53
N GLN A 409 -16.27 -7.26 -5.62
CA GLN A 409 -15.72 -6.54 -4.49
C GLN A 409 -15.88 -7.33 -3.21
N ASN A 410 -14.77 -7.59 -2.53
CA ASN A 410 -14.72 -8.08 -1.16
C ASN A 410 -14.56 -6.91 -0.20
N ALA A 411 -15.14 -7.00 0.99
CA ALA A 411 -14.87 -6.01 2.02
C ALA A 411 -13.41 -6.13 2.50
N GLY A 412 -12.70 -5.01 2.55
CA GLY A 412 -11.33 -4.99 3.07
C GLY A 412 -11.29 -5.41 4.54
N SER A 413 -10.45 -6.38 4.90
CA SER A 413 -10.34 -6.89 6.27
C SER A 413 -8.90 -7.01 6.73
N VAL A 414 -8.64 -6.57 7.96
CA VAL A 414 -7.37 -6.76 8.68
C VAL A 414 -7.39 -7.96 9.63
N ILE A 415 -8.56 -8.60 9.81
CA ILE A 415 -8.78 -9.73 10.71
C ILE A 415 -9.27 -10.92 9.90
N ASP A 416 -8.61 -12.07 10.02
CA ASP A 416 -9.07 -13.32 9.42
C ASP A 416 -10.12 -13.99 10.33
N TYR A 417 -9.78 -14.18 11.62
CA TYR A 417 -10.72 -14.70 12.62
C TYR A 417 -10.29 -14.36 14.06
N VAL A 418 -11.23 -14.50 14.98
CA VAL A 418 -11.05 -14.27 16.42
C VAL A 418 -11.55 -15.49 17.19
N GLN A 419 -10.74 -15.95 18.14
CA GLN A 419 -11.12 -16.96 19.14
C GLN A 419 -11.26 -16.29 20.50
N ASP A 420 -12.16 -16.81 21.31
CA ASP A 420 -12.26 -16.47 22.73
C ASP A 420 -11.18 -17.21 23.56
N ARG A 421 -11.17 -16.99 24.88
CA ARG A 421 -10.24 -17.62 25.81
C ARG A 421 -10.35 -19.14 25.86
N ASP A 422 -11.49 -19.69 25.45
CA ASP A 422 -11.75 -21.13 25.43
C ASP A 422 -11.35 -21.77 24.08
N GLY A 423 -10.76 -20.99 23.17
CA GLY A 423 -10.33 -21.41 21.82
C GLY A 423 -11.47 -21.49 20.80
N LYS A 424 -12.70 -21.11 21.18
CA LYS A 424 -13.86 -21.12 20.28
C LYS A 424 -13.78 -19.94 19.31
N VAL A 425 -13.95 -20.21 18.02
CA VAL A 425 -14.03 -19.15 17.00
C VAL A 425 -15.34 -18.38 17.19
N ILE A 426 -15.23 -17.10 17.56
CA ILE A 426 -16.37 -16.18 17.79
C ILE A 426 -16.58 -15.19 16.65
N PHE A 427 -15.61 -15.04 15.77
CA PHE A 427 -15.70 -14.26 14.55
C PHE A 427 -14.82 -14.82 13.47
N ARG A 428 -15.28 -14.78 12.22
CA ARG A 428 -14.53 -15.16 11.02
C ARG A 428 -14.94 -14.23 9.89
N THR A 429 -13.96 -13.68 9.16
CA THR A 429 -14.22 -12.83 8.00
C THR A 429 -14.72 -13.65 6.82
N ASP A 430 -14.09 -14.78 6.54
CA ASP A 430 -14.57 -15.71 5.51
C ASP A 430 -15.60 -16.66 6.13
N THR A 431 -16.86 -16.44 5.78
CA THR A 431 -18.02 -17.23 6.26
C THR A 431 -18.53 -18.24 5.22
N ARG A 432 -17.78 -18.48 4.14
CA ARG A 432 -18.17 -19.44 3.11
C ARG A 432 -18.14 -20.85 3.68
N ASP A 433 -19.21 -21.57 3.49
CA ASP A 433 -19.28 -22.99 3.81
C ASP A 433 -18.48 -23.81 2.80
N CYS A 434 -17.72 -24.77 3.30
CA CYS A 434 -17.02 -25.73 2.49
C CYS A 434 -17.28 -27.13 3.01
N THR A 435 -18.33 -27.75 2.51
CA THR A 435 -18.63 -29.14 2.83
C THR A 435 -17.55 -30.04 2.27
N GLY A 436 -16.89 -30.81 3.15
CA GLY A 436 -15.82 -31.72 2.78
C GLY A 436 -14.40 -31.13 2.76
N CYS A 437 -14.22 -29.80 3.08
CA CYS A 437 -12.87 -29.21 3.15
C CYS A 437 -12.04 -29.71 4.36
N ASN A 438 -12.67 -30.23 5.39
CA ASN A 438 -12.02 -30.67 6.64
C ASN A 438 -12.16 -32.21 6.84
N LEU A 439 -12.22 -32.98 5.76
CA LEU A 439 -12.19 -34.43 5.85
C LEU A 439 -10.80 -34.87 6.30
N GLU A 440 -10.70 -35.81 7.27
CA GLU A 440 -9.43 -36.37 7.72
C GLU A 440 -8.77 -37.23 6.62
N GLU A 441 -9.57 -37.86 5.77
CA GLU A 441 -9.11 -38.64 4.61
C GLU A 441 -9.94 -38.28 3.37
N TRP A 442 -9.32 -38.39 2.20
CA TRP A 442 -10.01 -38.18 0.93
C TRP A 442 -11.04 -39.29 0.67
N ASP A 443 -12.28 -38.93 0.47
CA ASP A 443 -13.42 -39.82 0.26
C ASP A 443 -13.66 -40.21 -1.21
N GLY A 444 -12.75 -39.85 -2.12
CA GLY A 444 -12.85 -40.11 -3.56
C GLY A 444 -13.73 -39.13 -4.34
N GLN A 445 -14.32 -38.15 -3.67
CA GLN A 445 -15.12 -37.10 -4.33
C GLN A 445 -14.23 -36.03 -4.99
N PRO A 446 -14.74 -35.28 -5.97
CA PRO A 446 -14.03 -34.12 -6.50
C PRO A 446 -13.67 -33.13 -5.39
N MET A 447 -12.53 -32.46 -5.53
CA MET A 447 -12.10 -31.44 -4.58
C MET A 447 -13.23 -30.41 -4.32
N PRO A 448 -13.57 -30.13 -3.05
CA PRO A 448 -14.59 -29.17 -2.71
C PRO A 448 -14.29 -27.80 -3.35
N ARG A 449 -15.33 -27.12 -3.82
CA ARG A 449 -15.21 -25.78 -4.39
C ARG A 449 -15.90 -24.81 -3.46
N PHE A 450 -15.16 -23.76 -3.06
CA PHE A 450 -15.76 -22.64 -2.37
C PHE A 450 -16.67 -21.84 -3.30
N ASP A 451 -17.75 -21.32 -2.76
CA ASP A 451 -18.52 -20.29 -3.43
C ASP A 451 -17.64 -19.05 -3.67
N VAL A 452 -17.88 -18.36 -4.76
CA VAL A 452 -17.12 -17.17 -5.10
C VAL A 452 -17.47 -16.05 -4.10
N SER A 453 -16.46 -15.53 -3.39
CA SER A 453 -16.65 -14.45 -2.41
C SER A 453 -16.93 -13.11 -3.06
N GLY A 454 -17.50 -12.19 -2.27
CA GLY A 454 -17.71 -10.81 -2.66
C GLY A 454 -18.99 -10.57 -3.48
N LYS A 455 -19.34 -9.28 -3.59
CA LYS A 455 -20.51 -8.80 -4.32
C LYS A 455 -20.10 -8.41 -5.74
N GLN A 456 -20.87 -8.83 -6.75
CA GLN A 456 -20.68 -8.34 -8.12
C GLN A 456 -21.12 -6.87 -8.19
N VAL A 457 -20.17 -5.97 -8.39
CA VAL A 457 -20.39 -4.52 -8.47
C VAL A 457 -20.17 -3.94 -9.86
N LEU A 458 -19.56 -4.70 -10.76
CA LEU A 458 -19.30 -4.31 -12.14
C LEU A 458 -19.41 -5.56 -13.04
N ASP A 459 -19.81 -5.40 -14.31
CA ASP A 459 -19.78 -6.50 -15.30
C ASP A 459 -18.34 -7.05 -15.41
N PRO A 460 -18.12 -8.38 -15.32
CA PRO A 460 -16.79 -8.97 -15.42
C PRO A 460 -16.03 -8.56 -16.68
N ARG A 461 -16.72 -8.41 -17.80
CA ARG A 461 -16.13 -8.01 -19.08
C ARG A 461 -15.69 -6.54 -19.06
N THR A 462 -16.49 -5.65 -18.43
CA THR A 462 -16.10 -4.25 -18.20
C THR A 462 -14.88 -4.16 -17.29
N ALA A 463 -14.84 -4.92 -16.20
CA ALA A 463 -13.71 -4.97 -15.30
C ALA A 463 -12.42 -5.41 -16.03
N PHE A 464 -12.51 -6.47 -16.84
CA PHE A 464 -11.38 -6.94 -17.64
C PHE A 464 -10.93 -5.91 -18.69
N GLN A 465 -11.87 -5.27 -19.40
CA GLN A 465 -11.54 -4.18 -20.33
C GLN A 465 -10.80 -3.05 -19.63
N MET A 466 -11.21 -2.69 -18.41
CA MET A 466 -10.54 -1.65 -17.61
C MET A 466 -9.12 -2.07 -17.23
N VAL A 467 -8.92 -3.29 -16.69
CA VAL A 467 -7.60 -3.82 -16.36
C VAL A 467 -6.70 -3.81 -17.60
N HIS A 468 -7.18 -4.34 -18.72
CA HIS A 468 -6.44 -4.41 -19.98
C HIS A 468 -6.05 -3.03 -20.51
N MET A 469 -6.92 -2.03 -20.38
CA MET A 469 -6.56 -0.64 -20.72
C MET A 469 -5.54 -0.05 -19.74
N LEU A 470 -5.66 -0.37 -18.45
CA LEU A 470 -4.76 0.14 -17.40
C LEU A 470 -3.37 -0.52 -17.44
N GLN A 471 -3.22 -1.72 -18.01
CA GLN A 471 -1.91 -2.27 -18.37
C GLN A 471 -1.20 -1.35 -19.39
N GLY A 472 -1.96 -0.73 -20.29
CA GLY A 472 -1.44 0.29 -21.21
C GLY A 472 -0.87 1.53 -20.52
N VAL A 473 -1.39 1.92 -19.36
CA VAL A 473 -0.84 3.03 -18.54
C VAL A 473 0.57 2.69 -18.05
N VAL A 474 0.82 1.41 -17.70
CA VAL A 474 2.13 0.93 -17.25
C VAL A 474 3.10 0.74 -18.43
N THR A 475 2.63 0.20 -19.54
CA THR A 475 3.51 -0.13 -20.67
C THR A 475 3.84 1.07 -21.56
N ARG A 476 2.91 2.04 -21.71
CA ARG A 476 3.01 3.14 -22.69
C ARG A 476 2.61 4.51 -22.13
N GLY A 477 1.97 4.54 -20.96
CA GLY A 477 1.37 5.74 -20.39
C GLY A 477 2.15 6.36 -19.24
N THR A 478 1.40 6.99 -18.34
CA THR A 478 1.96 7.80 -17.24
C THR A 478 2.68 7.01 -16.15
N ALA A 479 2.56 5.68 -16.10
CA ALA A 479 3.25 4.80 -15.16
C ALA A 479 4.38 3.97 -15.79
N VAL A 480 4.92 4.39 -16.94
CA VAL A 480 5.95 3.66 -17.70
C VAL A 480 7.22 3.31 -16.88
N ARG A 481 7.45 3.97 -15.77
CA ARG A 481 8.51 3.65 -14.80
C ARG A 481 8.44 2.20 -14.28
N LEU A 482 7.23 1.63 -14.21
CA LEU A 482 7.01 0.26 -13.73
C LEU A 482 7.27 -0.80 -14.82
N ARG A 483 7.33 -0.42 -16.09
CA ARG A 483 7.53 -1.36 -17.22
C ARG A 483 8.81 -2.19 -17.08
N SER A 484 9.87 -1.60 -16.47
CA SER A 484 11.14 -2.31 -16.25
C SER A 484 11.08 -3.48 -15.28
N LEU A 485 9.96 -3.69 -14.59
CA LEU A 485 9.75 -4.82 -13.68
C LEU A 485 9.38 -6.10 -14.43
N ASP A 486 8.95 -6.00 -15.68
CA ASP A 486 8.54 -7.12 -16.55
C ASP A 486 7.47 -8.02 -15.91
N LEU A 487 6.46 -7.39 -15.32
CA LEU A 487 5.32 -8.03 -14.68
C LEU A 487 4.01 -7.53 -15.32
N PRO A 488 2.93 -8.33 -15.32
CA PRO A 488 1.62 -7.97 -15.87
C PRO A 488 0.89 -6.96 -14.97
N LEU A 489 1.49 -5.79 -14.76
CA LEU A 489 0.96 -4.75 -13.89
C LEU A 489 -0.06 -3.88 -14.62
N PHE A 490 -1.14 -3.55 -13.91
CA PHE A 490 -2.05 -2.49 -14.28
C PHE A 490 -2.05 -1.39 -13.22
N GLY A 491 -2.48 -0.19 -13.56
CA GLY A 491 -2.63 0.86 -12.57
C GLY A 491 -2.80 2.25 -13.15
N LYS A 492 -3.01 3.21 -12.26
CA LYS A 492 -3.23 4.61 -12.64
C LYS A 492 -2.48 5.56 -11.73
N THR A 493 -1.86 6.56 -12.32
CA THR A 493 -1.25 7.70 -11.61
C THR A 493 -2.28 8.78 -11.37
N GLY A 494 -2.16 9.47 -10.25
CA GLY A 494 -2.93 10.68 -9.92
C GLY A 494 -2.01 11.82 -9.51
N THR A 495 -2.37 13.01 -9.95
CA THR A 495 -1.76 14.27 -9.52
C THR A 495 -2.87 15.29 -9.44
N THR A 496 -3.04 15.93 -8.30
CA THR A 496 -4.05 16.98 -8.13
C THR A 496 -3.60 18.28 -8.81
N ASN A 497 -4.54 19.12 -9.18
CA ASN A 497 -4.23 20.46 -9.68
C ASN A 497 -3.52 21.27 -8.58
N GLY A 498 -2.40 21.94 -8.93
CA GLY A 498 -1.53 22.59 -7.97
C GLY A 498 -0.86 21.55 -7.04
N PRO A 499 -0.09 20.59 -7.54
CA PRO A 499 0.21 19.24 -7.04
C PRO A 499 0.29 19.18 -5.51
N THR A 500 -0.86 18.98 -4.86
CA THR A 500 -0.96 18.81 -3.40
C THR A 500 -0.88 17.34 -2.98
N ASN A 501 -1.24 16.43 -3.90
CA ASN A 501 -1.16 14.99 -3.70
C ASN A 501 -0.64 14.30 -4.97
N ALA A 502 0.25 13.34 -4.78
CA ALA A 502 0.74 12.45 -5.83
C ALA A 502 0.33 11.01 -5.50
N TRP A 503 -0.45 10.36 -6.36
CA TRP A 503 -1.05 9.05 -6.15
C TRP A 503 -0.57 8.03 -7.18
N PHE A 504 -0.57 6.77 -6.77
CA PHE A 504 -0.60 5.60 -7.64
C PHE A 504 -1.48 4.53 -7.00
N VAL A 505 -2.32 3.86 -7.82
CA VAL A 505 -3.09 2.68 -7.41
C VAL A 505 -3.02 1.67 -8.54
N GLY A 506 -2.75 0.41 -8.21
CA GLY A 506 -2.65 -0.69 -9.17
C GLY A 506 -1.91 -1.89 -8.61
N GLY A 507 -1.63 -2.88 -9.44
CA GLY A 507 -0.94 -4.10 -9.01
C GLY A 507 -1.00 -5.20 -10.06
N SER A 508 -0.99 -6.44 -9.59
CA SER A 508 -1.10 -7.69 -10.34
C SER A 508 -2.42 -8.42 -10.02
N PRO A 509 -2.66 -9.62 -10.59
CA PRO A 509 -3.81 -10.43 -10.18
C PRO A 509 -3.84 -10.78 -8.68
N GLU A 510 -2.69 -10.84 -8.00
CA GLU A 510 -2.58 -11.30 -6.61
C GLU A 510 -2.57 -10.17 -5.58
N ILE A 511 -1.98 -9.02 -5.93
CA ILE A 511 -1.76 -7.92 -4.98
C ILE A 511 -2.10 -6.59 -5.64
N ILE A 512 -3.04 -5.87 -5.06
CA ILE A 512 -3.34 -4.48 -5.40
C ILE A 512 -2.80 -3.58 -4.31
N ALA A 513 -2.04 -2.56 -4.70
CA ALA A 513 -1.52 -1.58 -3.76
C ALA A 513 -1.87 -0.15 -4.18
N GLY A 514 -2.12 0.69 -3.20
CA GLY A 514 -2.34 2.10 -3.40
C GLY A 514 -1.51 2.93 -2.44
N MET A 515 -1.03 4.06 -2.94
CA MET A 515 -0.24 4.98 -2.14
C MET A 515 -0.40 6.43 -2.60
N TYR A 516 -0.19 7.33 -1.65
CA TYR A 516 -0.06 8.74 -1.96
C TYR A 516 1.06 9.40 -1.15
N VAL A 517 1.51 10.55 -1.62
CA VAL A 517 2.40 11.48 -0.91
C VAL A 517 1.75 12.86 -0.92
N GLY A 518 1.71 13.51 0.24
CA GLY A 518 1.13 14.83 0.44
C GLY A 518 1.38 15.38 1.85
N PHE A 519 1.13 16.66 2.05
CA PHE A 519 1.15 17.25 3.38
C PHE A 519 -0.20 17.09 4.08
N ASP A 520 -0.21 17.01 5.41
CA ASP A 520 -1.45 16.91 6.19
C ASP A 520 -2.33 18.15 5.99
N GLN A 521 -1.72 19.33 6.02
CA GLN A 521 -2.34 20.55 5.52
C GLN A 521 -2.00 20.68 4.03
N PRO A 522 -2.99 20.55 3.11
CA PRO A 522 -2.73 20.52 1.67
C PRO A 522 -1.99 21.76 1.20
N ARG A 523 -0.79 21.57 0.66
CA ARG A 523 0.04 22.60 0.04
C ARG A 523 0.81 22.04 -1.15
N ASN A 524 1.28 22.88 -2.01
CA ASN A 524 1.97 22.50 -3.23
C ASN A 524 3.28 21.73 -2.92
N LEU A 525 3.40 20.54 -3.50
CA LEU A 525 4.57 19.65 -3.37
C LEU A 525 5.75 20.07 -4.26
N GLY A 526 5.53 20.98 -5.20
CA GLY A 526 6.48 21.41 -6.22
C GLY A 526 6.12 20.89 -7.62
N GLY A 527 6.40 21.69 -8.64
CA GLY A 527 6.00 21.40 -10.03
C GLY A 527 6.58 20.12 -10.63
N TRP A 528 7.66 19.58 -10.02
CA TRP A 528 8.29 18.32 -10.45
C TRP A 528 7.60 17.07 -9.88
N VAL A 529 6.74 17.21 -8.84
CA VAL A 529 6.06 16.08 -8.21
C VAL A 529 4.85 15.65 -9.02
N GLN A 530 4.87 14.40 -9.44
CA GLN A 530 3.77 13.74 -10.16
C GLN A 530 3.58 12.31 -9.65
N GLY A 531 2.38 11.76 -9.81
CA GLY A 531 2.10 10.37 -9.47
C GLY A 531 3.07 9.38 -10.12
N GLY A 532 3.44 9.63 -11.40
CA GLY A 532 4.33 8.77 -12.18
C GLY A 532 5.80 8.77 -11.73
N ASN A 533 6.29 9.84 -11.11
CA ASN A 533 7.68 9.92 -10.65
C ASN A 533 7.83 9.83 -9.12
N THR A 534 6.76 10.00 -8.36
CA THR A 534 6.76 9.99 -6.90
C THR A 534 6.07 8.74 -6.36
N ALA A 535 4.76 8.60 -6.54
CA ALA A 535 4.00 7.47 -6.00
C ALA A 535 4.33 6.15 -6.73
N ALA A 536 4.45 6.15 -8.05
CA ALA A 536 4.88 4.97 -8.80
C ALA A 536 6.31 4.50 -8.44
N THR A 537 7.17 5.39 -7.90
CA THR A 537 8.48 5.00 -7.37
C THR A 537 8.37 4.21 -6.07
N ILE A 538 7.37 4.51 -5.21
CA ILE A 538 7.10 3.71 -4.02
C ILE A 538 6.68 2.31 -4.44
N MET A 539 5.74 2.20 -5.39
CA MET A 539 5.30 0.91 -5.93
C MET A 539 6.46 0.09 -6.51
N LYS A 540 7.33 0.74 -7.28
CA LYS A 540 8.51 0.09 -7.85
C LYS A 540 9.42 -0.50 -6.77
N ARG A 541 9.76 0.29 -5.74
CA ARG A 541 10.59 -0.16 -4.61
C ARG A 541 9.93 -1.30 -3.84
N PHE A 542 8.63 -1.24 -3.64
CA PHE A 542 7.86 -2.28 -2.97
C PHE A 542 7.96 -3.60 -3.73
N ILE A 543 7.70 -3.60 -5.05
CA ILE A 543 7.80 -4.79 -5.89
C ILE A 543 9.24 -5.32 -5.94
N GLU A 544 10.24 -4.45 -6.09
CA GLU A 544 11.65 -4.85 -6.12
C GLU A 544 12.11 -5.51 -4.81
N ALA A 545 11.56 -5.09 -3.67
CA ALA A 545 11.85 -5.68 -2.36
C ALA A 545 11.11 -7.01 -2.10
N THR A 546 10.06 -7.30 -2.86
CA THR A 546 9.18 -8.47 -2.65
C THR A 546 9.03 -9.30 -3.93
N LYS A 547 10.10 -9.43 -4.73
CA LYS A 547 10.06 -10.04 -6.08
C LYS A 547 9.42 -11.41 -6.11
N ASP A 548 9.70 -12.24 -5.12
CA ASP A 548 9.24 -13.62 -5.06
C ASP A 548 7.74 -13.75 -4.76
N ARG A 549 7.06 -12.63 -4.46
CA ARG A 549 5.62 -12.57 -4.18
C ARG A 549 4.79 -12.20 -5.41
N TRP A 550 5.42 -11.93 -6.54
CA TRP A 550 4.78 -11.49 -7.78
C TRP A 550 4.97 -12.53 -8.86
N THR A 551 3.87 -12.99 -9.46
CA THR A 551 3.90 -13.94 -10.54
C THR A 551 3.87 -13.23 -11.90
N ALA A 552 4.36 -13.92 -12.93
CA ALA A 552 4.25 -13.47 -14.32
C ALA A 552 2.90 -13.85 -14.96
N GLU A 553 1.96 -14.41 -14.18
CA GLU A 553 0.64 -14.77 -14.66
C GLU A 553 -0.18 -13.51 -14.98
N ASP A 554 -0.71 -13.45 -16.20
CA ASP A 554 -1.51 -12.32 -16.65
C ASP A 554 -2.97 -12.44 -16.19
N PHE A 555 -3.71 -11.36 -16.30
CA PHE A 555 -5.14 -11.33 -16.00
C PHE A 555 -5.91 -12.21 -16.98
N VAL A 556 -6.74 -13.09 -16.46
CA VAL A 556 -7.54 -14.00 -17.27
C VAL A 556 -8.81 -13.30 -17.74
N ALA A 557 -9.09 -13.39 -19.04
CA ALA A 557 -10.32 -12.83 -19.60
C ALA A 557 -11.54 -13.66 -19.16
N PRO A 558 -12.61 -13.01 -18.66
CA PRO A 558 -13.85 -13.72 -18.36
C PRO A 558 -14.55 -14.19 -19.67
N PRO A 559 -15.46 -15.18 -19.56
CA PRO A 559 -16.25 -15.62 -20.70
C PRO A 559 -16.99 -14.47 -21.39
N GLY A 560 -17.00 -14.50 -22.73
CA GLY A 560 -17.68 -13.48 -23.54
C GLY A 560 -16.80 -12.27 -23.90
N VAL A 561 -15.54 -12.22 -23.51
CA VAL A 561 -14.59 -11.23 -24.04
C VAL A 561 -14.00 -11.74 -25.35
N ARG A 562 -13.93 -10.85 -26.34
CA ARG A 562 -13.28 -11.10 -27.62
C ARG A 562 -12.05 -10.22 -27.76
N MET A 563 -10.88 -10.85 -27.98
CA MET A 563 -9.65 -10.15 -28.26
C MET A 563 -9.50 -9.91 -29.76
N VAL A 564 -9.35 -8.66 -30.15
CA VAL A 564 -9.30 -8.25 -31.56
C VAL A 564 -8.11 -7.32 -31.80
N LYS A 565 -7.35 -7.53 -32.86
CA LYS A 565 -6.25 -6.64 -33.26
C LYS A 565 -6.79 -5.31 -33.79
N ILE A 566 -6.35 -4.22 -33.18
CA ILE A 566 -6.70 -2.85 -33.61
C ILE A 566 -5.45 -1.98 -33.72
N ASP A 567 -5.54 -0.94 -34.52
CA ASP A 567 -4.67 0.22 -34.36
C ASP A 567 -5.18 1.09 -33.21
N ARG A 568 -4.42 1.21 -32.13
CA ARG A 568 -4.84 1.91 -30.89
C ARG A 568 -5.05 3.42 -31.06
N ARG A 569 -4.56 4.02 -32.15
CA ARG A 569 -4.75 5.46 -32.42
C ARG A 569 -6.07 5.72 -33.10
N SER A 570 -6.35 4.94 -34.15
CA SER A 570 -7.59 5.07 -34.91
C SER A 570 -8.76 4.25 -34.37
N GLY A 571 -8.51 3.28 -33.49
CA GLY A 571 -9.52 2.32 -33.02
C GLY A 571 -9.99 1.34 -34.07
N LYS A 572 -9.45 1.39 -35.29
CA LYS A 572 -9.88 0.52 -36.40
C LYS A 572 -9.28 -0.87 -36.25
N ARG A 573 -10.10 -1.88 -36.51
CA ARG A 573 -9.63 -3.25 -36.62
C ARG A 573 -8.64 -3.38 -37.77
N VAL A 574 -7.54 -4.08 -37.53
CA VAL A 574 -6.52 -4.36 -38.54
C VAL A 574 -6.67 -5.81 -39.05
N PHE A 575 -6.03 -6.09 -40.19
CA PHE A 575 -5.95 -7.46 -40.70
C PHE A 575 -5.18 -8.35 -39.70
N GLU A 576 -5.69 -9.57 -39.48
CA GLU A 576 -5.17 -10.48 -38.41
C GLU A 576 -3.69 -10.83 -38.55
N GLY A 577 -3.17 -10.89 -39.78
CA GLY A 577 -1.74 -11.11 -40.08
C GLY A 577 -0.84 -9.89 -39.79
N THR A 578 -1.37 -8.76 -39.35
CA THR A 578 -0.55 -7.58 -39.02
C THR A 578 0.26 -7.85 -37.76
N PRO A 579 1.62 -7.65 -37.76
CA PRO A 579 2.45 -7.85 -36.58
C PRO A 579 2.06 -6.92 -35.43
N SER A 580 2.16 -7.42 -34.18
CA SER A 580 1.84 -6.65 -32.95
C SER A 580 2.74 -7.00 -31.77
N ASP A 581 3.98 -7.41 -32.04
CA ASP A 581 4.81 -8.12 -31.06
C ASP A 581 5.59 -7.19 -30.12
N GLU A 582 5.52 -5.85 -30.31
CA GLU A 582 6.20 -4.89 -29.45
C GLU A 582 5.24 -4.22 -28.46
N PRO A 583 5.62 -4.11 -27.16
CA PRO A 583 4.78 -3.47 -26.14
C PRO A 583 4.40 -2.01 -26.43
N THR A 584 5.20 -1.32 -27.24
CA THR A 584 5.00 0.08 -27.65
C THR A 584 4.33 0.23 -29.03
N ALA A 585 4.02 -0.89 -29.70
CA ALA A 585 3.42 -0.89 -31.03
C ALA A 585 2.11 -0.11 -31.09
N THR A 586 1.78 0.42 -32.28
CA THR A 586 0.46 1.01 -32.54
C THR A 586 -0.61 -0.06 -32.68
N ILE A 587 -0.25 -1.25 -33.14
CA ILE A 587 -1.12 -2.40 -33.28
C ILE A 587 -1.11 -3.19 -31.97
N ILE A 588 -2.28 -3.38 -31.39
CA ILE A 588 -2.46 -4.09 -30.12
C ILE A 588 -3.64 -5.07 -30.22
N TRP A 589 -3.61 -6.09 -29.36
CA TRP A 589 -4.81 -6.83 -29.02
C TRP A 589 -5.67 -5.99 -28.07
N GLU A 590 -6.97 -5.88 -28.35
CA GLU A 590 -7.91 -5.11 -27.55
C GLU A 590 -9.12 -5.96 -27.17
N ALA A 591 -9.61 -5.75 -25.96
CA ALA A 591 -10.73 -6.49 -25.40
C ALA A 591 -12.07 -5.83 -25.74
N PHE A 592 -13.00 -6.61 -26.31
CA PHE A 592 -14.34 -6.16 -26.64
C PHE A 592 -15.40 -7.07 -26.02
N LYS A 593 -16.56 -6.50 -25.68
CA LYS A 593 -17.78 -7.26 -25.43
C LYS A 593 -18.30 -7.80 -26.77
N PRO A 594 -19.07 -8.91 -26.79
CA PRO A 594 -19.62 -9.46 -28.04
C PRO A 594 -20.40 -8.40 -28.82
N ASP A 595 -20.18 -8.38 -30.12
CA ASP A 595 -20.88 -7.52 -31.09
C ASP A 595 -20.59 -5.99 -30.93
N THR A 596 -19.56 -5.65 -30.13
CA THR A 596 -19.08 -4.26 -29.98
C THR A 596 -17.72 -4.02 -30.65
N GLU A 597 -17.11 -5.06 -31.21
CA GLU A 597 -15.84 -4.97 -31.90
C GLU A 597 -15.92 -4.18 -33.21
N PRO A 598 -14.87 -3.45 -33.60
CA PRO A 598 -14.83 -2.76 -34.88
C PRO A 598 -15.02 -3.71 -36.06
N PRO A 599 -15.60 -3.28 -37.20
CA PRO A 599 -15.77 -4.11 -38.39
C PRO A 599 -14.45 -4.75 -38.85
N ARG A 600 -14.55 -5.94 -39.49
CA ARG A 600 -13.37 -6.65 -40.00
C ARG A 600 -12.63 -5.82 -41.02
N ALA A 601 -11.32 -5.64 -40.82
CA ALA A 601 -10.44 -5.03 -41.79
C ALA A 601 -10.14 -6.00 -42.93
N THR A 602 -10.01 -5.48 -44.14
CA THR A 602 -9.62 -6.23 -45.33
C THR A 602 -8.09 -6.16 -45.55
N ARG A 603 -7.56 -6.98 -46.47
CA ARG A 603 -6.16 -6.90 -46.91
C ARG A 603 -5.81 -5.52 -47.51
N SER A 604 -6.75 -4.90 -48.23
CA SER A 604 -6.60 -3.55 -48.77
C SER A 604 -6.47 -2.49 -47.66
N ASP A 605 -7.18 -2.64 -46.54
CA ASP A 605 -7.05 -1.74 -45.37
C ASP A 605 -5.66 -1.89 -44.73
N ALA A 606 -5.11 -3.11 -44.63
CA ALA A 606 -3.77 -3.34 -44.12
C ALA A 606 -2.69 -2.68 -45.00
N ILE A 607 -2.82 -2.75 -46.32
CA ILE A 607 -1.91 -2.10 -47.26
C ILE A 607 -2.00 -0.58 -47.13
N ALA A 608 -3.22 0.00 -47.02
CA ALA A 608 -3.42 1.41 -46.83
C ALA A 608 -2.84 1.90 -45.48
N ALA A 609 -3.03 1.14 -44.40
CA ALA A 609 -2.46 1.45 -43.08
C ALA A 609 -0.92 1.47 -43.12
N LYS A 610 -0.29 0.46 -43.76
CA LYS A 610 1.17 0.39 -43.88
C LYS A 610 1.73 1.54 -44.72
N ARG A 611 1.03 1.91 -45.81
CA ARG A 611 1.39 3.09 -46.62
C ARG A 611 1.36 4.38 -45.78
N ASN A 612 0.35 4.55 -44.98
CA ASN A 612 0.21 5.74 -44.13
C ASN A 612 1.31 5.79 -43.05
N GLU A 613 1.65 4.66 -42.44
CA GLU A 613 2.76 4.56 -41.50
C GLU A 613 4.10 5.01 -42.13
N ILE A 614 4.40 4.52 -43.33
CA ILE A 614 5.60 4.92 -44.08
C ILE A 614 5.60 6.42 -44.37
N LEU A 615 4.46 6.97 -44.78
CA LEU A 615 4.34 8.41 -45.04
C LEU A 615 4.54 9.27 -43.76
N GLU A 616 4.07 8.79 -42.63
CA GLU A 616 4.30 9.43 -41.33
C GLU A 616 5.78 9.40 -40.91
N LEU A 617 6.48 8.28 -41.12
CA LEU A 617 7.90 8.15 -40.85
C LEU A 617 8.72 9.11 -41.74
N ILE A 618 8.38 9.21 -43.02
CA ILE A 618 9.00 10.15 -43.96
C ILE A 618 8.76 11.59 -43.50
N ARG A 619 7.56 11.92 -43.05
CA ARG A 619 7.21 13.26 -42.53
C ARG A 619 8.00 13.61 -41.29
N ARG A 620 8.15 12.70 -40.34
CA ARG A 620 8.94 12.89 -39.11
C ARG A 620 10.41 13.10 -39.45
N GLY A 621 11.00 12.24 -40.28
CA GLY A 621 12.38 12.38 -40.68
C GLY A 621 12.66 13.73 -41.39
N ARG A 622 11.70 14.26 -42.19
CA ARG A 622 11.83 15.59 -42.79
C ARG A 622 11.76 16.70 -41.75
N LEU A 623 10.88 16.60 -40.74
CA LEU A 623 10.77 17.56 -39.63
C LEU A 623 12.05 17.58 -38.77
N GLU A 624 12.57 16.42 -38.43
CA GLU A 624 13.83 16.30 -37.69
C GLU A 624 15.02 16.86 -38.48
N ALA A 625 15.08 16.58 -39.77
CA ALA A 625 16.11 17.17 -40.65
C ALA A 625 15.99 18.70 -40.79
N GLN A 626 14.74 19.24 -40.83
CA GLN A 626 14.50 20.68 -40.83
C GLN A 626 14.87 21.34 -39.50
N GLN A 627 14.60 20.67 -38.35
CA GLN A 627 15.00 21.15 -37.04
C GLN A 627 16.51 21.10 -36.83
N ALA A 628 17.19 20.04 -37.30
CA ALA A 628 18.63 19.95 -37.29
C ALA A 628 19.28 21.04 -38.14
N ALA A 629 18.76 21.30 -39.36
CA ALA A 629 19.22 22.36 -40.21
C ALA A 629 18.92 23.76 -39.69
N ALA A 630 17.88 23.95 -38.86
CA ALA A 630 17.58 25.21 -38.20
C ALA A 630 18.51 25.47 -37.00
N ASN A 631 18.85 24.42 -36.26
CA ASN A 631 19.79 24.49 -35.15
C ASN A 631 21.23 24.73 -35.66
N ASP A 632 21.61 24.13 -36.78
CA ASP A 632 22.93 24.33 -37.41
C ASP A 632 23.10 25.77 -37.96
N ARG A 633 21.99 26.45 -38.31
CA ARG A 633 21.99 27.87 -38.68
C ARG A 633 22.00 28.81 -37.48
N GLY A 634 21.63 28.34 -36.28
CA GLY A 634 21.65 29.10 -35.03
C GLY A 634 23.02 29.15 -34.34
N ASP A 635 23.90 28.22 -34.66
CA ASP A 635 25.25 28.10 -34.07
C ASP A 635 26.38 28.69 -34.94
N GLN A 636 26.07 29.56 -35.90
CA GLN A 636 27.13 30.37 -36.47
C GLN A 636 27.47 31.48 -35.46
N PRO A 637 28.72 31.54 -34.95
CA PRO A 637 29.12 32.63 -34.08
C PRO A 637 28.98 33.93 -34.86
N ASN A 638 28.36 34.91 -34.25
CA ASN A 638 28.42 36.31 -34.70
C ASN A 638 29.83 36.86 -34.49
N ASP A 639 30.82 36.32 -35.19
CA ASP A 639 32.19 36.87 -35.23
C ASP A 639 32.30 38.22 -35.99
N PHE A 640 31.16 38.86 -36.29
CA PHE A 640 31.17 40.13 -37.05
C PHE A 640 30.90 41.39 -36.22
N VAL A 641 30.76 41.29 -34.89
CA VAL A 641 30.43 42.47 -34.05
C VAL A 641 31.54 42.89 -33.08
N GLU A 642 32.66 42.16 -33.00
CA GLU A 642 33.77 42.56 -32.08
C GLU A 642 34.89 43.34 -32.75
N ASP A 643 34.88 43.58 -34.08
CA ASP A 643 36.00 44.25 -34.78
C ASP A 643 35.66 45.64 -35.33
N GLN A 644 34.56 46.28 -34.91
CA GLN A 644 34.30 47.68 -35.15
C GLN A 644 34.05 48.41 -33.81
N GLY A 645 35.15 48.75 -33.15
CA GLY A 645 35.15 49.77 -32.10
C GLY A 645 34.57 51.07 -32.66
N GLY A 646 33.47 51.52 -32.15
CA GLY A 646 32.87 52.82 -32.54
C GLY A 646 31.95 53.31 -31.47
N ILE A 647 32.47 54.08 -30.60
CA ILE A 647 32.10 55.47 -30.26
C ILE A 647 30.66 55.82 -30.76
N TYR A 648 29.71 55.83 -29.85
CA TYR A 648 28.92 56.93 -29.33
C TYR A 648 27.94 56.37 -28.27
#